data_f3a972e90f78b1710f7e244c42abd3af
#
_entry.id   f3a972e90f78b1710f7e244c42abd3af
#
_cell.length_a   1.000
_cell.length_b   1.000
_cell.length_c   1.000
_cell.angle_alpha   90.00
_cell.angle_beta   90.00
_cell.angle_gamma   90.00
#
_symmetry.space_group_name_H-M   'P 1'
#
loop_
_entity.id
_entity.type
_entity.pdbx_description
1 polymer ?
#
loop_
_entity_poly.entity_id
_entity_poly.type
_entity_poly.pdbx_seq_one_letter_code
_entity_poly.pdbx_strand_id
1 'polypeptide(L)'
;IILDDCEFNENHKIIPMAMAIGRLNIALLKAGLRHLVSIIAVTGEVVDSHGAAVLIAYGASAIYPNLLFATVIDKVQSSKAINMTCKEALKSVHTALNGGLLKIMSKMGIATIASYRNTGLFDVMGLSKQIANECFESSHSTLNGLTYKDIDERLTNYHKSAFQESGFNKIFPLNIGGYYKFYSGQEHHDFGPAVIHAIHAVAESGSKKDYDKLKDLVNKRGLKFIRDFFELKSDRKAINIDEVESKEKIFKRFASAAMSLGSISPEAHETIAIAMNTIGGQSNSGEGGEDPARFGTQRVSKIKQVASGRFGVTPAYLRSAQEIQIKVAQGAKPGEGGQLPGHKVSVLIGKLRNTVPGVTLISPPPHHDIYSIEDLAQLIFDCKQVNPKARVAVKLVSTVGVGTIAAGVAKAYADKIIISGGDGGTGAAPLTSIKFAGNPWELGLSEAHNALKANNLRGLVEVQADGGLKSGLDVVKAALLGAESFAFGTGILTIVGCKMLRICHVNKCSVGIATQNEKLREEFFKGNVNQLINYFTLMAEDIRSIMAELGFKTMEEMVGRVDILKVVDDKFAQKFDFSSILHQEEGVNTHQQEFNHPFDDNSYEKDILKEVMPAIKYPEHPIVINKEIRNIHRSFGA
;
A
#
# COMPACT_ATOMS: atom_id res chain seq x y z
N ILE A 1 -31.43 -21.04 9.93
CA ILE A 1 -31.96 -19.67 9.89
C ILE A 1 -31.62 -19.07 8.56
N ILE A 2 -32.61 -18.49 7.87
CA ILE A 2 -32.43 -17.77 6.60
C ILE A 2 -32.61 -16.28 6.90
N LEU A 3 -31.64 -15.48 6.53
CA LEU A 3 -31.76 -14.03 6.46
C LEU A 3 -31.95 -13.64 5.00
N ASP A 4 -33.01 -12.92 4.71
CA ASP A 4 -33.45 -12.58 3.36
C ASP A 4 -33.71 -11.07 3.24
N ASP A 5 -33.19 -10.42 2.21
CA ASP A 5 -33.43 -9.02 1.88
C ASP A 5 -34.29 -8.81 0.62
N CYS A 6 -34.95 -9.88 0.12
CA CYS A 6 -35.73 -9.80 -1.13
C CYS A 6 -37.04 -9.01 -1.00
N GLU A 7 -37.59 -8.89 0.22
CA GLU A 7 -38.90 -8.25 0.45
C GLU A 7 -38.81 -6.74 0.74
N PHE A 8 -37.78 -6.04 0.19
CA PHE A 8 -37.71 -4.59 0.30
C PHE A 8 -38.75 -3.92 -0.64
N ASN A 9 -39.34 -2.85 -0.16
CA ASN A 9 -40.34 -2.06 -0.90
C ASN A 9 -40.34 -0.61 -0.39
N GLU A 10 -41.20 0.24 -0.88
CA GLU A 10 -41.25 1.67 -0.48
C GLU A 10 -41.33 1.88 1.04
N ASN A 11 -41.90 0.96 1.79
CA ASN A 11 -42.12 1.04 3.24
C ASN A 11 -41.06 0.24 4.05
N HIS A 12 -40.32 -0.67 3.42
CA HIS A 12 -39.36 -1.56 4.08
C HIS A 12 -37.97 -1.42 3.46
N LYS A 13 -37.05 -0.82 4.20
CA LYS A 13 -35.64 -0.73 3.83
C LYS A 13 -34.86 -1.93 4.37
N ILE A 14 -33.79 -2.29 3.67
CA ILE A 14 -32.91 -3.40 4.06
C ILE A 14 -32.00 -3.00 5.23
N ILE A 15 -31.60 -4.01 6.02
CA ILE A 15 -30.50 -3.91 6.97
C ILE A 15 -29.24 -4.47 6.29
N PRO A 16 -28.06 -3.85 6.41
CA PRO A 16 -26.84 -4.40 5.82
C PRO A 16 -26.62 -5.85 6.26
N MET A 17 -26.52 -6.76 5.30
CA MET A 17 -26.50 -8.20 5.56
C MET A 17 -25.33 -8.61 6.45
N ALA A 18 -24.16 -7.98 6.29
CA ALA A 18 -23.01 -8.25 7.15
C ALA A 18 -23.28 -7.93 8.62
N MET A 19 -23.99 -6.82 8.92
CA MET A 19 -24.39 -6.46 10.29
C MET A 19 -25.42 -7.45 10.85
N ALA A 20 -26.41 -7.84 10.04
CA ALA A 20 -27.45 -8.78 10.44
C ALA A 20 -26.85 -10.16 10.77
N ILE A 21 -26.00 -10.69 9.92
CA ILE A 21 -25.30 -11.98 10.12
C ILE A 21 -24.42 -11.91 11.36
N GLY A 22 -23.57 -10.89 11.47
CA GLY A 22 -22.65 -10.78 12.60
C GLY A 22 -23.39 -10.69 13.93
N ARG A 23 -24.43 -9.85 14.01
CA ARG A 23 -25.28 -9.72 15.20
C ARG A 23 -25.98 -11.03 15.58
N LEU A 24 -26.56 -11.72 14.60
CA LEU A 24 -27.21 -13.02 14.81
C LEU A 24 -26.20 -14.08 15.26
N ASN A 25 -25.06 -14.15 14.61
CA ASN A 25 -24.00 -15.09 14.94
C ASN A 25 -23.51 -14.91 16.39
N ILE A 26 -23.26 -13.68 16.81
CA ILE A 26 -22.85 -13.34 18.19
C ILE A 26 -23.95 -13.71 19.19
N ALA A 27 -25.21 -13.41 18.87
CA ALA A 27 -26.33 -13.77 19.73
C ALA A 27 -26.45 -15.29 19.91
N LEU A 28 -26.29 -16.05 18.84
CA LEU A 28 -26.32 -17.54 18.88
C LEU A 28 -25.11 -18.11 19.63
N LEU A 29 -23.93 -17.51 19.51
CA LEU A 29 -22.76 -17.91 20.28
C LEU A 29 -22.97 -17.69 21.77
N LYS A 30 -23.48 -16.53 22.18
CA LYS A 30 -23.77 -16.19 23.58
C LYS A 30 -24.84 -17.07 24.18
N ALA A 31 -25.82 -17.50 23.37
CA ALA A 31 -26.86 -18.44 23.79
C ALA A 31 -26.43 -19.92 23.78
N GLY A 32 -25.22 -20.25 23.32
CA GLY A 32 -24.75 -21.63 23.17
C GLY A 32 -25.42 -22.42 22.04
N LEU A 33 -26.12 -21.72 21.13
CA LEU A 33 -26.96 -22.36 20.09
C LEU A 33 -26.28 -22.40 18.71
N ARG A 34 -25.15 -21.71 18.54
CA ARG A 34 -24.54 -21.54 17.21
C ARG A 34 -24.19 -22.84 16.50
N HIS A 35 -23.79 -23.85 17.23
CA HIS A 35 -23.44 -25.18 16.69
C HIS A 35 -24.66 -25.99 16.20
N LEU A 36 -25.85 -25.62 16.61
CA LEU A 36 -27.11 -26.34 16.25
C LEU A 36 -27.73 -25.82 14.95
N VAL A 37 -27.30 -24.64 14.45
CA VAL A 37 -27.97 -23.98 13.33
C VAL A 37 -26.98 -23.50 12.27
N SER A 38 -27.42 -23.53 11.01
CA SER A 38 -26.78 -22.86 9.90
C SER A 38 -27.42 -21.49 9.66
N ILE A 39 -26.61 -20.50 9.28
CA ILE A 39 -27.07 -19.17 8.84
C ILE A 39 -26.91 -19.10 7.33
N ILE A 40 -28.01 -18.90 6.62
CA ILE A 40 -28.05 -18.75 5.16
C ILE A 40 -28.38 -17.30 4.85
N ALA A 41 -27.58 -16.66 4.01
CA ALA A 41 -27.82 -15.31 3.53
C ALA A 41 -28.39 -15.34 2.11
N VAL A 42 -29.59 -14.81 1.92
CA VAL A 42 -30.19 -14.50 0.62
C VAL A 42 -30.12 -13.00 0.45
N THR A 43 -29.25 -12.49 -0.46
CA THR A 43 -28.96 -11.07 -0.47
C THR A 43 -28.54 -10.51 -1.82
N GLY A 44 -29.00 -9.28 -2.08
CA GLY A 44 -28.54 -8.47 -3.22
C GLY A 44 -27.18 -7.78 -3.03
N GLU A 45 -26.61 -7.78 -1.82
CA GLU A 45 -25.37 -7.04 -1.52
C GLU A 45 -24.10 -7.75 -2.03
N VAL A 46 -24.14 -9.07 -2.29
CA VAL A 46 -22.99 -9.83 -2.75
C VAL A 46 -22.86 -9.75 -4.26
N VAL A 47 -21.87 -8.98 -4.72
CA VAL A 47 -21.56 -8.78 -6.14
C VAL A 47 -20.21 -9.39 -6.56
N ASP A 48 -19.39 -9.80 -5.60
CA ASP A 48 -18.06 -10.37 -5.83
C ASP A 48 -17.63 -11.35 -4.73
N SER A 49 -16.44 -11.94 -4.90
CA SER A 49 -15.90 -12.90 -3.94
C SER A 49 -15.54 -12.26 -2.59
N HIS A 50 -15.22 -10.95 -2.56
CA HIS A 50 -14.93 -10.26 -1.30
C HIS A 50 -16.18 -10.14 -0.43
N GLY A 51 -17.30 -9.68 -1.01
CA GLY A 51 -18.59 -9.62 -0.30
C GLY A 51 -19.00 -10.99 0.24
N ALA A 52 -18.84 -12.06 -0.54
CA ALA A 52 -19.09 -13.42 -0.07
C ALA A 52 -18.15 -13.82 1.09
N ALA A 53 -16.85 -13.50 0.99
CA ALA A 53 -15.88 -13.79 2.04
C ALA A 53 -16.21 -13.07 3.36
N VAL A 54 -16.63 -11.81 3.30
CA VAL A 54 -17.05 -11.02 4.47
C VAL A 54 -18.23 -11.71 5.19
N LEU A 55 -19.30 -12.07 4.45
CA LEU A 55 -20.46 -12.69 5.08
C LEU A 55 -20.12 -14.04 5.72
N ILE A 56 -19.26 -14.85 5.08
CA ILE A 56 -18.80 -16.13 5.64
C ILE A 56 -17.99 -15.89 6.91
N ALA A 57 -17.04 -14.93 6.88
CA ALA A 57 -16.20 -14.63 8.04
C ALA A 57 -17.01 -14.20 9.26
N TYR A 58 -18.12 -13.49 9.06
CA TYR A 58 -19.01 -13.09 10.15
C TYR A 58 -20.09 -14.11 10.51
N GLY A 59 -20.12 -15.29 9.87
CA GLY A 59 -20.92 -16.40 10.35
C GLY A 59 -21.85 -17.07 9.34
N ALA A 60 -21.96 -16.58 8.09
CA ALA A 60 -22.78 -17.25 7.10
C ALA A 60 -22.25 -18.67 6.80
N SER A 61 -23.16 -19.64 6.73
CA SER A 61 -22.89 -21.02 6.32
C SER A 61 -23.05 -21.21 4.82
N ALA A 62 -23.97 -20.48 4.22
CA ALA A 62 -24.22 -20.45 2.79
C ALA A 62 -24.72 -19.06 2.36
N ILE A 63 -24.50 -18.73 1.08
CA ILE A 63 -24.89 -17.44 0.50
C ILE A 63 -25.60 -17.69 -0.83
N TYR A 64 -26.75 -17.05 -1.03
CA TYR A 64 -27.46 -16.99 -2.29
C TYR A 64 -27.49 -15.53 -2.79
N PRO A 65 -26.62 -15.13 -3.73
CA PRO A 65 -26.55 -13.77 -4.26
C PRO A 65 -27.66 -13.53 -5.29
N ASN A 66 -28.89 -13.33 -4.83
CA ASN A 66 -30.12 -13.28 -5.62
C ASN A 66 -30.05 -12.21 -6.74
N LEU A 67 -29.67 -10.98 -6.42
CA LEU A 67 -29.61 -9.87 -7.39
C LEU A 67 -28.50 -10.09 -8.43
N LEU A 68 -27.35 -10.63 -8.04
CA LEU A 68 -26.29 -11.00 -8.97
C LEU A 68 -26.78 -12.05 -9.97
N PHE A 69 -27.47 -13.09 -9.51
CA PHE A 69 -28.00 -14.13 -10.37
C PHE A 69 -29.12 -13.59 -11.28
N ALA A 70 -30.04 -12.78 -10.75
CA ALA A 70 -31.07 -12.11 -11.56
C ALA A 70 -30.44 -11.20 -12.65
N THR A 71 -29.41 -10.42 -12.29
CA THR A 71 -28.68 -9.58 -13.25
C THR A 71 -28.00 -10.39 -14.36
N VAL A 72 -27.42 -11.54 -14.03
CA VAL A 72 -26.80 -12.45 -15.01
C VAL A 72 -27.84 -13.00 -15.98
N ILE A 73 -29.00 -13.44 -15.47
CA ILE A 73 -30.12 -13.93 -16.29
C ILE A 73 -30.60 -12.82 -17.24
N ASP A 74 -30.86 -11.62 -16.73
CA ASP A 74 -31.27 -10.47 -17.54
C ASP A 74 -30.26 -10.17 -18.66
N LYS A 75 -28.97 -10.13 -18.35
CA LYS A 75 -27.90 -9.87 -19.32
C LYS A 75 -27.82 -10.94 -20.41
N VAL A 76 -28.00 -12.21 -20.08
CA VAL A 76 -28.01 -13.30 -21.06
C VAL A 76 -29.25 -13.17 -21.98
N GLN A 77 -30.41 -12.81 -21.42
CA GLN A 77 -31.65 -12.67 -22.19
C GLN A 77 -31.68 -11.40 -23.04
N SER A 78 -31.14 -10.29 -22.56
CA SER A 78 -31.17 -8.99 -23.23
C SER A 78 -30.04 -8.76 -24.24
N SER A 79 -28.90 -9.48 -24.12
CA SER A 79 -27.71 -9.25 -24.95
C SER A 79 -27.55 -10.30 -26.05
N LYS A 80 -27.59 -9.87 -27.31
CA LYS A 80 -27.28 -10.72 -28.47
C LYS A 80 -25.79 -11.11 -28.58
N ALA A 81 -24.90 -10.46 -27.81
CA ALA A 81 -23.48 -10.75 -27.84
C ALA A 81 -23.09 -11.91 -26.91
N ILE A 82 -23.97 -12.34 -26.00
CA ILE A 82 -23.73 -13.43 -25.06
C ILE A 82 -24.32 -14.73 -25.65
N ASN A 83 -23.44 -15.60 -26.16
CA ASN A 83 -23.84 -16.87 -26.75
C ASN A 83 -23.70 -18.00 -25.72
N MET A 84 -24.55 -18.00 -24.69
CA MET A 84 -24.66 -19.06 -23.68
C MET A 84 -26.07 -19.09 -23.09
N THR A 85 -26.45 -20.24 -22.51
CA THR A 85 -27.70 -20.39 -21.79
C THR A 85 -27.63 -19.75 -20.39
N CYS A 86 -28.76 -19.36 -19.81
CA CYS A 86 -28.80 -18.85 -18.44
C CYS A 86 -28.18 -19.84 -17.44
N LYS A 87 -28.39 -21.15 -17.61
CA LYS A 87 -27.82 -22.20 -16.78
C LYS A 87 -26.29 -22.21 -16.82
N GLU A 88 -25.69 -22.10 -18.02
CA GLU A 88 -24.24 -22.02 -18.20
C GLU A 88 -23.65 -20.75 -17.61
N ALA A 89 -24.32 -19.60 -17.80
CA ALA A 89 -23.90 -18.33 -17.23
C ALA A 89 -23.93 -18.36 -15.68
N LEU A 90 -24.99 -18.85 -15.08
CA LEU A 90 -25.10 -19.02 -13.63
C LEU A 90 -24.03 -19.97 -13.08
N LYS A 91 -23.77 -21.10 -13.78
CA LYS A 91 -22.69 -22.02 -13.40
C LYS A 91 -21.32 -21.33 -13.47
N SER A 92 -21.09 -20.50 -14.48
CA SER A 92 -19.83 -19.75 -14.63
C SER A 92 -19.62 -18.74 -13.48
N VAL A 93 -20.66 -18.00 -13.10
CA VAL A 93 -20.62 -17.05 -11.97
C VAL A 93 -20.41 -17.79 -10.65
N HIS A 94 -21.12 -18.88 -10.42
CA HIS A 94 -20.94 -19.72 -9.22
C HIS A 94 -19.49 -20.25 -9.15
N THR A 95 -18.94 -20.73 -10.26
CA THR A 95 -17.55 -21.20 -10.33
C THR A 95 -16.56 -20.06 -10.05
N ALA A 96 -16.82 -18.85 -10.55
CA ALA A 96 -15.97 -17.68 -10.31
C ALA A 96 -15.98 -17.25 -8.84
N LEU A 97 -17.15 -17.17 -8.21
CA LEU A 97 -17.28 -16.86 -6.77
C LEU A 97 -16.56 -17.89 -5.90
N ASN A 98 -16.79 -19.18 -6.15
CA ASN A 98 -16.12 -20.26 -5.43
C ASN A 98 -14.60 -20.23 -5.65
N GLY A 99 -14.14 -20.04 -6.88
CA GLY A 99 -12.71 -19.91 -7.20
C GLY A 99 -12.07 -18.72 -6.47
N GLY A 100 -12.79 -17.59 -6.36
CA GLY A 100 -12.36 -16.44 -5.59
C GLY A 100 -12.24 -16.72 -4.09
N LEU A 101 -13.25 -17.39 -3.49
CA LEU A 101 -13.21 -17.81 -2.08
C LEU A 101 -12.07 -18.79 -1.81
N LEU A 102 -11.92 -19.82 -2.63
CA LEU A 102 -10.83 -20.79 -2.50
C LEU A 102 -9.45 -20.11 -2.60
N LYS A 103 -9.31 -19.12 -3.48
CA LYS A 103 -8.08 -18.32 -3.61
C LYS A 103 -7.80 -17.53 -2.32
N ILE A 104 -8.81 -16.88 -1.73
CA ILE A 104 -8.68 -16.13 -0.48
C ILE A 104 -8.25 -17.08 0.65
N MET A 105 -8.98 -18.18 0.85
CA MET A 105 -8.70 -19.15 1.89
C MET A 105 -7.33 -19.82 1.74
N SER A 106 -6.97 -20.21 0.53
CA SER A 106 -5.67 -20.81 0.21
C SER A 106 -4.50 -19.90 0.60
N LYS A 107 -4.61 -18.59 0.32
CA LYS A 107 -3.58 -17.61 0.70
C LYS A 107 -3.45 -17.41 2.21
N MET A 108 -4.51 -17.65 2.95
CA MET A 108 -4.53 -17.60 4.42
C MET A 108 -4.16 -18.94 5.06
N GLY A 109 -3.92 -19.99 4.26
CA GLY A 109 -3.66 -21.33 4.76
C GLY A 109 -4.86 -22.00 5.41
N ILE A 110 -6.09 -21.57 5.10
CA ILE A 110 -7.33 -22.08 5.68
C ILE A 110 -7.98 -23.06 4.69
N ALA A 111 -8.12 -24.32 5.09
CA ALA A 111 -8.61 -25.39 4.22
C ALA A 111 -10.14 -25.56 4.23
N THR A 112 -10.84 -25.13 5.29
CA THR A 112 -12.27 -25.35 5.44
C THR A 112 -13.04 -24.06 5.70
N ILE A 113 -14.27 -23.97 5.19
CA ILE A 113 -15.17 -22.83 5.47
C ILE A 113 -15.46 -22.70 6.97
N ALA A 114 -15.56 -23.81 7.68
CA ALA A 114 -15.78 -23.78 9.13
C ALA A 114 -14.67 -23.06 9.87
N SER A 115 -13.42 -23.26 9.45
CA SER A 115 -12.25 -22.59 10.04
C SER A 115 -12.11 -21.13 9.58
N TYR A 116 -12.77 -20.72 8.50
CA TYR A 116 -12.78 -19.32 8.03
C TYR A 116 -13.76 -18.43 8.80
N ARG A 117 -14.80 -19.03 9.38
CA ARG A 117 -15.81 -18.30 10.17
C ARG A 117 -15.23 -17.82 11.51
N ASN A 118 -15.59 -16.61 11.91
CA ASN A 118 -15.20 -15.97 13.19
C ASN A 118 -13.67 -15.85 13.38
N THR A 119 -12.93 -15.67 12.28
CA THR A 119 -11.46 -15.61 12.33
C THR A 119 -10.92 -14.23 12.69
N GLY A 120 -11.73 -13.17 12.69
CA GLY A 120 -11.25 -11.80 12.94
C GLY A 120 -10.30 -11.27 11.87
N LEU A 121 -10.38 -11.78 10.64
CA LEU A 121 -9.47 -11.46 9.54
C LEU A 121 -9.80 -10.16 8.80
N PHE A 122 -10.87 -9.49 9.19
CA PHE A 122 -11.27 -8.20 8.60
C PHE A 122 -11.09 -7.08 9.61
N ASP A 123 -10.57 -5.94 9.13
CA ASP A 123 -10.52 -4.71 9.89
C ASP A 123 -11.82 -3.92 9.69
N VAL A 124 -12.33 -3.34 10.78
CA VAL A 124 -13.50 -2.46 10.77
C VAL A 124 -13.02 -1.02 10.90
N MET A 125 -13.29 -0.20 9.91
CA MET A 125 -12.91 1.21 9.90
C MET A 125 -14.12 2.14 9.83
N GLY A 126 -14.14 3.18 10.68
CA GLY A 126 -15.12 4.25 10.60
C GLY A 126 -16.50 3.88 11.14
N LEU A 127 -16.66 2.77 11.87
CA LEU A 127 -17.84 2.42 12.62
C LEU A 127 -17.62 2.67 14.12
N SER A 128 -18.70 2.96 14.85
CA SER A 128 -18.62 3.13 16.29
C SER A 128 -18.23 1.82 16.99
N LYS A 129 -17.59 1.94 18.16
CA LYS A 129 -17.27 0.78 19.02
C LYS A 129 -18.49 -0.09 19.32
N GLN A 130 -19.67 0.53 19.45
CA GLN A 130 -20.90 -0.21 19.68
C GLN A 130 -21.21 -1.14 18.52
N ILE A 131 -21.20 -0.63 17.28
CA ILE A 131 -21.46 -1.46 16.08
C ILE A 131 -20.37 -2.54 15.92
N ALA A 132 -19.10 -2.16 16.10
CA ALA A 132 -17.98 -3.09 16.00
C ALA A 132 -18.16 -4.27 16.98
N ASN A 133 -18.45 -3.99 18.24
CA ASN A 133 -18.63 -5.01 19.28
C ASN A 133 -19.92 -5.85 19.10
N GLU A 134 -21.00 -5.23 18.63
CA GLU A 134 -22.30 -5.90 18.51
C GLU A 134 -22.46 -6.71 17.22
N CYS A 135 -21.79 -6.31 16.14
CA CYS A 135 -21.92 -6.95 14.82
C CYS A 135 -20.63 -7.60 14.33
N PHE A 136 -19.45 -7.16 14.81
CA PHE A 136 -18.14 -7.54 14.27
C PHE A 136 -17.12 -7.83 15.40
N GLU A 137 -17.56 -8.47 16.48
CA GLU A 137 -16.82 -8.63 17.75
C GLU A 137 -15.40 -9.17 17.60
N SER A 138 -15.13 -10.01 16.59
CA SER A 138 -13.80 -10.59 16.34
C SER A 138 -12.86 -9.69 15.55
N SER A 139 -13.33 -8.53 15.09
CA SER A 139 -12.56 -7.63 14.21
C SER A 139 -11.92 -6.49 14.98
N HIS A 140 -10.75 -6.08 14.51
CA HIS A 140 -10.08 -4.89 15.01
C HIS A 140 -10.71 -3.62 14.44
N SER A 141 -10.84 -2.59 15.28
CA SER A 141 -11.32 -1.26 14.88
C SER A 141 -10.32 -0.21 15.34
N THR A 142 -9.65 0.44 14.40
CA THR A 142 -8.64 1.47 14.65
C THR A 142 -9.18 2.88 14.54
N LEU A 143 -10.27 3.07 13.82
CA LEU A 143 -10.93 4.36 13.62
C LEU A 143 -12.41 4.24 13.98
N ASN A 144 -12.80 4.84 15.10
CA ASN A 144 -14.21 4.93 15.50
C ASN A 144 -14.94 6.00 14.69
N GLY A 145 -16.24 5.81 14.46
CA GLY A 145 -16.99 6.76 13.64
C GLY A 145 -18.49 6.56 13.70
N LEU A 146 -19.07 6.23 12.56
CA LEU A 146 -20.51 6.22 12.30
C LEU A 146 -21.30 5.33 13.28
N THR A 147 -22.36 5.89 13.83
CA THR A 147 -23.30 5.21 14.73
C THR A 147 -24.41 4.51 13.95
N TYR A 148 -25.26 3.71 14.65
CA TYR A 148 -26.47 3.14 14.06
C TYR A 148 -27.37 4.21 13.42
N LYS A 149 -27.48 5.39 14.04
CA LYS A 149 -28.25 6.50 13.50
C LYS A 149 -27.68 6.99 12.16
N ASP A 150 -26.36 7.13 12.07
CA ASP A 150 -25.69 7.55 10.82
C ASP A 150 -25.87 6.52 9.69
N ILE A 151 -25.78 5.24 10.04
CA ILE A 151 -26.04 4.15 9.09
C ILE A 151 -27.51 4.18 8.64
N ASP A 152 -28.45 4.37 9.56
CA ASP A 152 -29.88 4.45 9.25
C ASP A 152 -30.23 5.65 8.37
N GLU A 153 -29.66 6.83 8.64
CA GLU A 153 -29.82 8.02 7.80
C GLU A 153 -29.30 7.76 6.37
N ARG A 154 -28.12 7.15 6.23
CA ARG A 154 -27.54 6.80 4.93
C ARG A 154 -28.41 5.80 4.17
N LEU A 155 -28.86 4.74 4.83
CA LEU A 155 -29.75 3.74 4.22
C LEU A 155 -31.09 4.34 3.84
N THR A 156 -31.65 5.22 4.65
CA THR A 156 -32.89 5.94 4.35
C THR A 156 -32.76 6.82 3.10
N ASN A 157 -31.65 7.55 2.98
CA ASN A 157 -31.38 8.36 1.80
C ASN A 157 -31.20 7.50 0.54
N TYR A 158 -30.48 6.39 0.67
CA TYR A 158 -30.28 5.45 -0.43
C TYR A 158 -31.61 4.80 -0.86
N HIS A 159 -32.41 4.34 0.10
CA HIS A 159 -33.73 3.78 -0.10
C HIS A 159 -34.69 4.77 -0.78
N LYS A 160 -34.77 6.03 -0.28
CA LYS A 160 -35.58 7.08 -0.92
C LYS A 160 -35.16 7.32 -2.37
N SER A 161 -33.86 7.29 -2.67
CA SER A 161 -33.38 7.48 -4.04
C SER A 161 -33.79 6.36 -4.99
N ALA A 162 -33.97 5.13 -4.48
CA ALA A 162 -34.41 3.98 -5.27
C ALA A 162 -35.90 4.04 -5.63
N PHE A 163 -36.73 4.65 -4.77
CA PHE A 163 -38.18 4.76 -4.95
C PHE A 163 -38.67 6.17 -5.30
N GLN A 164 -37.76 7.09 -5.66
CA GLN A 164 -38.18 8.40 -6.17
C GLN A 164 -38.98 8.21 -7.46
N GLU A 165 -40.18 8.83 -7.52
CA GLU A 165 -40.98 8.89 -8.75
C GLU A 165 -40.17 9.52 -9.89
N SER A 166 -39.62 8.68 -10.72
CA SER A 166 -39.09 9.11 -12.00
C SER A 166 -40.25 9.22 -12.98
N GLY A 167 -40.51 10.41 -13.53
CA GLY A 167 -41.41 10.53 -14.68
C GLY A 167 -41.01 9.49 -15.73
N PHE A 168 -41.97 8.96 -16.46
CA PHE A 168 -41.95 7.79 -17.36
C PHE A 168 -40.74 7.62 -18.31
N ASN A 169 -39.79 8.56 -18.36
CA ASN A 169 -38.64 8.58 -19.27
C ASN A 169 -37.28 8.78 -18.63
N LYS A 170 -37.13 8.69 -17.30
CA LYS A 170 -35.80 8.82 -16.68
C LYS A 170 -35.24 7.42 -16.39
N ILE A 171 -34.34 6.96 -17.25
CA ILE A 171 -33.46 5.84 -16.97
C ILE A 171 -32.46 6.33 -15.92
N PHE A 172 -32.54 5.81 -14.70
CA PHE A 172 -31.49 6.04 -13.70
C PHE A 172 -30.26 5.26 -14.13
N PRO A 173 -29.12 5.91 -14.35
CA PRO A 173 -27.90 5.18 -14.63
C PRO A 173 -27.53 4.35 -13.41
N LEU A 174 -27.30 3.05 -13.60
CA LEU A 174 -26.75 2.18 -12.56
C LEU A 174 -25.40 2.73 -12.11
N ASN A 175 -25.11 2.61 -10.81
CA ASN A 175 -23.78 2.91 -10.31
C ASN A 175 -22.82 1.86 -10.86
N ILE A 176 -21.94 2.28 -11.77
CA ILE A 176 -20.92 1.44 -12.41
C ILE A 176 -19.55 1.54 -11.73
N GLY A 177 -19.50 2.16 -10.55
CA GLY A 177 -18.28 2.44 -9.82
C GLY A 177 -17.59 3.73 -10.33
N GLY A 178 -16.30 3.83 -10.14
CA GLY A 178 -15.49 5.01 -10.47
C GLY A 178 -14.10 4.92 -9.84
N TYR A 179 -13.98 4.11 -8.79
CA TYR A 179 -12.74 3.96 -8.03
C TYR A 179 -11.61 3.32 -8.85
N TYR A 180 -11.91 2.32 -9.68
CA TYR A 180 -10.92 1.64 -10.53
C TYR A 180 -10.61 2.40 -11.82
N LYS A 181 -11.66 2.81 -12.53
CA LYS A 181 -11.62 3.68 -13.72
C LYS A 181 -12.54 4.86 -13.48
N PHE A 182 -12.14 6.03 -13.93
CA PHE A 182 -12.98 7.20 -13.85
C PHE A 182 -14.27 7.05 -14.68
N TYR A 183 -15.39 7.37 -14.05
CA TYR A 183 -16.69 7.55 -14.68
C TYR A 183 -17.31 8.85 -14.16
N SER A 184 -17.76 9.69 -15.06
CA SER A 184 -18.36 10.99 -14.69
C SER A 184 -19.63 10.81 -13.86
N GLY A 185 -19.75 11.58 -12.77
CA GLY A 185 -20.92 11.52 -11.89
C GLY A 185 -21.01 10.27 -11.00
N GLN A 186 -19.96 9.44 -10.97
CA GLN A 186 -19.88 8.23 -10.20
C GLN A 186 -18.91 8.37 -9.00
N GLU A 187 -18.46 7.25 -8.46
CA GLU A 187 -17.52 7.16 -7.36
C GLU A 187 -16.23 7.98 -7.61
N HIS A 188 -15.67 8.61 -6.60
CA HIS A 188 -14.46 9.43 -6.73
C HIS A 188 -13.28 8.61 -7.26
N HIS A 189 -12.57 9.17 -8.24
CA HIS A 189 -11.31 8.63 -8.75
C HIS A 189 -10.16 9.61 -8.46
N ASP A 190 -9.18 9.18 -7.70
CA ASP A 190 -8.08 10.02 -7.20
C ASP A 190 -7.20 10.62 -8.31
N PHE A 191 -7.07 9.89 -9.43
CA PHE A 191 -6.44 10.35 -10.68
C PHE A 191 -7.49 10.52 -11.77
N GLY A 192 -8.51 11.37 -11.52
CA GLY A 192 -9.50 11.73 -12.54
C GLY A 192 -8.89 12.56 -13.68
N PRO A 193 -9.59 12.71 -14.82
CA PRO A 193 -9.06 13.41 -15.99
C PRO A 193 -8.53 14.81 -15.70
N ALA A 194 -9.22 15.59 -14.87
CA ALA A 194 -8.79 16.94 -14.51
C ALA A 194 -7.44 16.94 -13.78
N VAL A 195 -7.25 16.01 -12.83
CA VAL A 195 -5.99 15.85 -12.10
C VAL A 195 -4.87 15.38 -13.04
N ILE A 196 -5.15 14.41 -13.92
CA ILE A 196 -4.16 13.92 -14.90
C ILE A 196 -3.71 15.05 -15.82
N HIS A 197 -4.64 15.82 -16.39
CA HIS A 197 -4.31 16.93 -17.26
C HIS A 197 -3.52 18.02 -16.53
N ALA A 198 -3.86 18.32 -15.28
CA ALA A 198 -3.11 19.27 -14.48
C ALA A 198 -1.66 18.77 -14.19
N ILE A 199 -1.48 17.48 -13.87
CA ILE A 199 -0.14 16.89 -13.69
C ILE A 199 0.67 17.00 -14.98
N HIS A 200 0.08 16.67 -16.15
CA HIS A 200 0.77 16.81 -17.44
C HIS A 200 1.15 18.26 -17.73
N ALA A 201 0.25 19.21 -17.48
CA ALA A 201 0.53 20.64 -17.69
C ALA A 201 1.71 21.11 -16.82
N VAL A 202 1.73 20.73 -15.53
CA VAL A 202 2.84 21.02 -14.62
C VAL A 202 4.15 20.42 -15.12
N ALA A 203 4.13 19.16 -15.53
CA ALA A 203 5.29 18.44 -16.01
C ALA A 203 5.91 19.09 -17.26
N GLU A 204 5.07 19.51 -18.19
CA GLU A 204 5.47 20.14 -19.46
C GLU A 204 5.94 21.57 -19.26
N SER A 205 5.18 22.39 -18.54
CA SER A 205 5.44 23.82 -18.42
C SER A 205 6.50 24.17 -17.35
N GLY A 206 6.61 23.37 -16.27
CA GLY A 206 7.40 23.72 -15.09
C GLY A 206 6.94 25.02 -14.42
N SER A 207 5.70 25.47 -14.66
CA SER A 207 5.20 26.75 -14.18
C SER A 207 4.48 26.64 -12.85
N LYS A 208 4.75 27.58 -11.92
CA LYS A 208 4.04 27.69 -10.65
C LYS A 208 2.53 27.83 -10.85
N LYS A 209 2.09 28.58 -11.88
CA LYS A 209 0.66 28.77 -12.19
C LYS A 209 -0.08 27.45 -12.44
N ASP A 210 0.55 26.53 -13.16
CA ASP A 210 -0.08 25.22 -13.43
C ASP A 210 -0.01 24.31 -12.19
N TYR A 211 1.05 24.43 -11.40
CA TYR A 211 1.14 23.73 -10.11
C TYR A 211 0.09 24.22 -9.11
N ASP A 212 -0.19 25.53 -9.04
CA ASP A 212 -1.25 26.07 -8.18
C ASP A 212 -2.64 25.56 -8.58
N LYS A 213 -2.91 25.39 -9.89
CA LYS A 213 -4.16 24.74 -10.35
C LYS A 213 -4.24 23.28 -9.92
N LEU A 214 -3.12 22.54 -10.00
CA LEU A 214 -3.06 21.16 -9.51
C LEU A 214 -3.32 21.10 -8.01
N LYS A 215 -2.70 21.98 -7.23
CA LYS A 215 -2.94 22.09 -5.78
C LYS A 215 -4.41 22.29 -5.47
N ASP A 216 -5.07 23.19 -6.17
CA ASP A 216 -6.51 23.45 -5.98
C ASP A 216 -7.35 22.21 -6.25
N LEU A 217 -7.07 21.47 -7.31
CA LEU A 217 -7.78 20.23 -7.64
C LEU A 217 -7.55 19.12 -6.61
N VAL A 218 -6.32 19.00 -6.11
CA VAL A 218 -5.94 17.94 -5.17
C VAL A 218 -6.36 18.28 -3.73
N ASN A 219 -6.08 19.50 -3.28
CA ASN A 219 -6.26 19.87 -1.88
C ASN A 219 -7.70 20.30 -1.54
N LYS A 220 -8.50 20.72 -2.56
CA LYS A 220 -9.92 21.11 -2.38
C LYS A 220 -10.92 20.04 -2.85
N ARG A 221 -10.49 18.78 -2.95
CA ARG A 221 -11.34 17.64 -3.40
C ARG A 221 -12.44 17.23 -2.41
N GLY A 222 -12.52 17.86 -1.24
CA GLY A 222 -13.38 17.45 -0.13
C GLY A 222 -12.81 16.25 0.64
N LEU A 223 -13.58 15.71 1.57
CA LEU A 223 -13.16 14.63 2.47
C LEU A 223 -13.19 13.26 1.76
N LYS A 224 -12.09 12.85 1.13
CA LYS A 224 -11.96 11.60 0.38
C LYS A 224 -10.95 10.62 0.99
N PHE A 225 -9.92 11.13 1.66
CA PHE A 225 -8.85 10.39 2.32
C PHE A 225 -8.72 10.84 3.77
N ILE A 226 -8.18 10.03 4.65
CA ILE A 226 -8.01 10.37 6.08
C ILE A 226 -7.28 11.71 6.23
N ARG A 227 -6.23 11.94 5.44
CA ARG A 227 -5.48 13.21 5.47
C ARG A 227 -6.31 14.44 5.10
N ASP A 228 -7.44 14.29 4.40
CA ASP A 228 -8.31 15.42 4.05
C ASP A 228 -9.14 15.90 5.24
N PHE A 229 -9.26 15.08 6.29
CA PHE A 229 -9.94 15.44 7.53
C PHE A 229 -9.11 16.37 8.44
N PHE A 230 -7.87 16.67 8.05
CA PHE A 230 -6.97 17.51 8.84
C PHE A 230 -6.60 18.80 8.11
N GLU A 231 -6.70 19.92 8.81
CA GLU A 231 -6.09 21.19 8.43
C GLU A 231 -4.79 21.42 9.21
N LEU A 232 -3.92 22.28 8.67
CA LEU A 232 -2.66 22.65 9.32
C LEU A 232 -2.87 23.89 10.18
N LYS A 233 -2.47 23.82 11.46
CA LYS A 233 -2.60 24.93 12.41
C LYS A 233 -1.42 24.94 13.37
N SER A 234 -0.56 25.93 13.24
CA SER A 234 0.65 26.07 14.04
C SER A 234 0.56 27.30 14.92
N ASP A 235 0.98 27.17 16.18
CA ASP A 235 1.17 28.31 17.09
C ASP A 235 2.57 28.95 16.92
N ARG A 236 3.41 28.39 16.05
CA ARG A 236 4.74 28.92 15.73
C ARG A 236 4.59 30.15 14.84
N LYS A 237 5.50 31.11 14.99
CA LYS A 237 5.58 32.27 14.10
C LYS A 237 6.10 31.84 12.73
N ALA A 238 5.43 32.25 11.67
CA ALA A 238 5.92 32.06 10.30
C ALA A 238 7.32 32.68 10.14
N ILE A 239 8.16 32.05 9.34
CA ILE A 239 9.54 32.44 9.03
C ILE A 239 9.70 32.77 7.55
N ASN A 240 10.84 33.41 7.19
CA ASN A 240 11.15 33.63 5.80
C ASN A 240 11.49 32.28 5.12
N ILE A 241 11.06 32.08 3.87
CA ILE A 241 11.34 30.88 3.08
C ILE A 241 12.86 30.64 2.90
N ASP A 242 13.67 31.70 2.95
CA ASP A 242 15.13 31.60 2.86
C ASP A 242 15.77 30.98 4.11
N GLU A 243 15.04 30.93 5.24
CA GLU A 243 15.45 30.23 6.46
C GLU A 243 15.13 28.74 6.42
N VAL A 244 14.27 28.30 5.49
CA VAL A 244 13.90 26.90 5.31
C VAL A 244 14.97 26.19 4.49
N GLU A 245 15.27 24.95 4.85
CA GLU A 245 16.21 24.11 4.13
C GLU A 245 15.96 24.11 2.61
N SER A 246 17.05 23.94 1.85
CA SER A 246 16.98 24.02 0.39
C SER A 246 16.19 22.85 -0.22
N LYS A 247 15.69 23.06 -1.44
CA LYS A 247 15.00 22.01 -2.20
C LYS A 247 15.89 20.79 -2.47
N GLU A 248 17.20 20.97 -2.57
CA GLU A 248 18.17 19.88 -2.76
C GLU A 248 18.22 18.94 -1.54
N LYS A 249 18.00 19.46 -0.33
CA LYS A 249 17.85 18.65 0.87
C LYS A 249 16.51 17.89 0.86
N ILE A 250 15.43 18.54 0.45
CA ILE A 250 14.10 17.93 0.31
C ILE A 250 14.12 16.82 -0.74
N PHE A 251 14.79 17.01 -1.90
CA PHE A 251 14.92 16.00 -2.94
C PHE A 251 15.55 14.69 -2.46
N LYS A 252 16.49 14.74 -1.51
CA LYS A 252 17.12 13.53 -0.94
C LYS A 252 16.12 12.64 -0.21
N ARG A 253 14.95 13.16 0.19
CA ARG A 253 13.87 12.45 0.84
C ARG A 253 12.88 11.83 -0.15
N PHE A 254 13.03 12.10 -1.45
CA PHE A 254 12.13 11.60 -2.49
C PHE A 254 12.68 10.32 -3.12
N ALA A 255 11.80 9.34 -3.25
CA ALA A 255 12.09 8.10 -3.95
C ALA A 255 11.01 7.77 -4.97
N SER A 256 11.36 7.08 -6.05
CA SER A 256 10.32 6.39 -6.82
C SER A 256 9.89 5.13 -6.06
N ALA A 257 8.60 4.84 -6.06
CA ALA A 257 8.12 3.55 -5.61
C ALA A 257 8.62 2.43 -6.52
N ALA A 258 8.61 1.20 -6.02
CA ALA A 258 9.08 0.03 -6.75
C ALA A 258 8.19 -0.28 -7.96
N MET A 259 8.71 -0.05 -9.15
CA MET A 259 8.06 -0.34 -10.44
C MET A 259 9.03 -1.18 -11.27
N SER A 260 8.80 -2.49 -11.33
CA SER A 260 9.76 -3.43 -11.92
C SER A 260 9.89 -3.28 -13.43
N LEU A 261 11.12 -3.41 -13.93
CA LEU A 261 11.37 -3.62 -15.35
C LEU A 261 10.66 -4.91 -15.79
N GLY A 262 9.89 -4.82 -16.85
CA GLY A 262 8.95 -5.85 -17.29
C GLY A 262 7.50 -5.50 -17.00
N SER A 263 7.18 -4.93 -15.83
CA SER A 263 5.86 -4.32 -15.60
C SER A 263 5.75 -2.96 -16.31
N ILE A 264 6.80 -2.15 -16.27
CA ILE A 264 6.97 -0.96 -17.11
C ILE A 264 8.06 -1.17 -18.16
N SER A 265 8.09 -0.29 -19.16
CA SER A 265 9.06 -0.32 -20.25
C SER A 265 10.47 0.07 -19.79
N PRO A 266 11.53 -0.36 -20.48
CA PRO A 266 12.89 0.09 -20.22
C PRO A 266 13.03 1.61 -20.29
N GLU A 267 12.41 2.26 -21.28
CA GLU A 267 12.46 3.70 -21.51
C GLU A 267 11.86 4.46 -20.30
N ALA A 268 10.69 4.04 -19.82
CA ALA A 268 10.08 4.65 -18.65
C ALA A 268 10.93 4.42 -17.38
N HIS A 269 11.45 3.22 -17.20
CA HIS A 269 12.27 2.85 -16.05
C HIS A 269 13.57 3.66 -15.99
N GLU A 270 14.25 3.82 -17.13
CA GLU A 270 15.50 4.60 -17.23
C GLU A 270 15.26 6.09 -17.09
N THR A 271 14.20 6.63 -17.70
CA THR A 271 13.81 8.05 -17.56
C THR A 271 13.61 8.41 -16.09
N ILE A 272 12.91 7.56 -15.33
CA ILE A 272 12.69 7.75 -13.90
C ILE A 272 14.04 7.72 -13.14
N ALA A 273 14.90 6.75 -13.44
CA ALA A 273 16.19 6.62 -12.77
C ALA A 273 17.07 7.85 -12.99
N ILE A 274 17.19 8.31 -14.24
CA ILE A 274 17.98 9.50 -14.60
C ILE A 274 17.44 10.75 -13.91
N ALA A 275 16.12 10.95 -13.92
CA ALA A 275 15.50 12.12 -13.29
C ALA A 275 15.76 12.16 -11.78
N MET A 276 15.51 11.03 -11.09
CA MET A 276 15.74 10.94 -9.65
C MET A 276 17.23 11.12 -9.30
N ASN A 277 18.13 10.55 -10.07
CA ASN A 277 19.57 10.74 -9.87
C ASN A 277 19.98 12.20 -10.08
N THR A 278 19.39 12.88 -11.06
CA THR A 278 19.69 14.30 -11.38
C THR A 278 19.28 15.23 -10.25
N ILE A 279 18.13 15.03 -9.64
CA ILE A 279 17.69 15.87 -8.50
C ILE A 279 18.31 15.46 -7.16
N GLY A 280 19.06 14.36 -7.10
CA GLY A 280 19.65 13.84 -5.86
C GLY A 280 18.74 12.92 -5.05
N GLY A 281 17.56 12.58 -5.58
CA GLY A 281 16.67 11.56 -5.03
C GLY A 281 17.10 10.12 -5.36
N GLN A 282 16.19 9.17 -5.18
CA GLN A 282 16.46 7.75 -5.39
C GLN A 282 15.38 7.11 -6.29
N SER A 283 15.78 6.26 -7.22
CA SER A 283 14.85 5.39 -7.94
C SER A 283 14.94 3.95 -7.46
N ASN A 284 13.83 3.23 -7.54
CA ASN A 284 13.71 1.83 -7.14
C ASN A 284 13.61 0.93 -8.37
N SER A 285 14.46 -0.10 -8.43
CA SER A 285 14.49 -1.06 -9.54
C SER A 285 13.19 -1.90 -9.63
N GLY A 286 12.44 -2.02 -8.53
CA GLY A 286 11.40 -3.04 -8.38
C GLY A 286 11.97 -4.45 -8.34
N GLU A 287 11.09 -5.45 -8.30
CA GLU A 287 11.43 -6.88 -8.10
C GLU A 287 11.91 -7.62 -9.37
N GLY A 288 12.31 -6.89 -10.41
CA GLY A 288 12.62 -7.48 -11.72
C GLY A 288 14.09 -7.59 -12.09
N GLY A 289 15.00 -7.32 -11.16
CA GLY A 289 16.41 -7.16 -11.47
C GLY A 289 16.69 -5.85 -12.22
N GLU A 290 17.91 -5.64 -12.61
CA GLU A 290 18.33 -4.49 -13.43
C GLU A 290 19.49 -4.90 -14.35
N ASP A 291 19.53 -4.31 -15.56
CA ASP A 291 20.61 -4.55 -16.51
C ASP A 291 21.97 -4.09 -15.93
N PRO A 292 22.97 -4.98 -15.82
CA PRO A 292 24.30 -4.59 -15.35
C PRO A 292 24.96 -3.45 -16.14
N ALA A 293 24.58 -3.24 -17.41
CA ALA A 293 25.06 -2.12 -18.22
C ALA A 293 24.63 -0.74 -17.70
N ARG A 294 23.67 -0.70 -16.75
CA ARG A 294 23.23 0.51 -16.07
C ARG A 294 24.06 0.84 -14.83
N PHE A 295 24.80 -0.14 -14.27
CA PHE A 295 25.55 0.06 -13.04
C PHE A 295 26.67 1.09 -13.26
N GLY A 296 26.84 1.99 -12.28
CA GLY A 296 27.80 3.09 -12.37
C GLY A 296 27.42 4.22 -13.32
N THR A 297 26.24 4.17 -13.95
CA THR A 297 25.75 5.23 -14.85
C THR A 297 24.60 6.01 -14.21
N GLN A 298 24.20 7.14 -14.82
CA GLN A 298 23.00 7.90 -14.42
C GLN A 298 21.69 7.14 -14.55
N ARG A 299 21.69 6.00 -15.26
CA ARG A 299 20.52 5.14 -15.45
C ARG A 299 20.31 4.14 -14.30
N VAL A 300 21.25 4.06 -13.35
CA VAL A 300 21.16 3.10 -12.24
C VAL A 300 20.03 3.45 -11.28
N SER A 301 19.27 2.46 -10.86
CA SER A 301 18.37 2.60 -9.71
C SER A 301 19.16 2.43 -8.42
N LYS A 302 19.16 3.44 -7.54
CA LYS A 302 19.92 3.40 -6.28
C LYS A 302 19.33 2.40 -5.28
N ILE A 303 18.00 2.18 -5.34
CA ILE A 303 17.30 1.21 -4.49
C ILE A 303 17.12 -0.08 -5.28
N LYS A 304 17.61 -1.19 -4.72
CA LYS A 304 17.47 -2.55 -5.27
C LYS A 304 16.46 -3.34 -4.46
N GLN A 305 15.33 -3.70 -5.08
CA GLN A 305 14.30 -4.46 -4.38
C GLN A 305 14.56 -5.96 -4.44
N VAL A 306 14.38 -6.60 -3.28
CA VAL A 306 14.43 -8.06 -3.09
C VAL A 306 13.05 -8.52 -2.65
N ALA A 307 12.32 -9.21 -3.54
CA ALA A 307 11.01 -9.78 -3.25
C ALA A 307 11.13 -11.31 -3.05
N SER A 308 10.06 -11.95 -2.64
CA SER A 308 10.02 -13.39 -2.37
C SER A 308 10.45 -14.27 -3.56
N GLY A 309 10.15 -13.85 -4.79
CA GLY A 309 10.54 -14.57 -6.02
C GLY A 309 12.02 -14.43 -6.40
N ARG A 310 12.76 -13.52 -5.77
CA ARG A 310 14.21 -13.28 -5.99
C ARG A 310 14.62 -13.13 -7.47
N PHE A 311 13.73 -12.64 -8.33
CA PHE A 311 13.99 -12.49 -9.76
C PHE A 311 15.10 -11.46 -10.02
N GLY A 312 16.17 -11.91 -10.68
CA GLY A 312 17.30 -11.08 -11.03
C GLY A 312 18.17 -10.61 -9.85
N VAL A 313 17.98 -11.18 -8.66
CA VAL A 313 18.80 -10.88 -7.47
C VAL A 313 20.12 -11.64 -7.59
N THR A 314 21.19 -10.91 -7.90
CA THR A 314 22.56 -11.42 -7.99
C THR A 314 23.48 -10.62 -7.07
N PRO A 315 24.68 -11.15 -6.72
CA PRO A 315 25.65 -10.38 -5.94
C PRO A 315 26.01 -9.03 -6.59
N ALA A 316 26.15 -8.99 -7.92
CA ALA A 316 26.42 -7.75 -8.64
C ALA A 316 25.29 -6.73 -8.53
N TYR A 317 24.03 -7.20 -8.62
CA TYR A 317 22.84 -6.39 -8.39
C TYR A 317 22.83 -5.79 -6.98
N LEU A 318 23.04 -6.59 -5.96
CA LEU A 318 23.08 -6.13 -4.56
C LEU A 318 24.25 -5.16 -4.30
N ARG A 319 25.42 -5.44 -4.84
CA ARG A 319 26.59 -4.55 -4.69
C ARG A 319 26.45 -3.20 -5.39
N SER A 320 25.60 -3.10 -6.39
CA SER A 320 25.31 -1.82 -7.07
C SER A 320 24.32 -0.94 -6.32
N ALA A 321 23.74 -1.43 -5.21
CA ALA A 321 22.74 -0.73 -4.42
C ALA A 321 23.35 0.34 -3.50
N GLN A 322 22.66 1.46 -3.32
CA GLN A 322 22.80 2.35 -2.16
C GLN A 322 21.83 1.97 -1.06
N GLU A 323 20.67 1.38 -1.43
CA GLU A 323 19.69 0.82 -0.53
C GLU A 323 19.19 -0.52 -1.08
N ILE A 324 19.16 -1.56 -0.24
CA ILE A 324 18.54 -2.85 -0.54
C ILE A 324 17.18 -2.86 0.16
N GLN A 325 16.11 -3.05 -0.60
CA GLN A 325 14.75 -3.04 -0.07
C GLN A 325 14.16 -4.44 -0.07
N ILE A 326 13.99 -5.03 1.10
CA ILE A 326 13.27 -6.30 1.28
C ILE A 326 11.77 -6.00 1.22
N LYS A 327 11.09 -6.57 0.22
CA LYS A 327 9.65 -6.39 0.04
C LYS A 327 8.90 -7.53 0.72
N VAL A 328 8.28 -7.25 1.86
CA VAL A 328 7.38 -8.22 2.52
C VAL A 328 6.03 -8.23 1.80
N ALA A 329 5.47 -7.06 1.49
CA ALA A 329 4.20 -6.93 0.77
C ALA A 329 4.10 -5.58 0.05
N GLN A 330 2.99 -5.36 -0.66
CA GLN A 330 2.66 -4.06 -1.29
C GLN A 330 1.20 -3.69 -1.02
N GLY A 331 0.91 -2.39 -0.87
CA GLY A 331 -0.33 -1.86 -0.32
C GLY A 331 -1.63 -2.40 -0.91
N ALA A 332 -1.75 -2.40 -2.25
CA ALA A 332 -2.98 -2.81 -2.92
C ALA A 332 -3.22 -4.33 -2.96
N LYS A 333 -2.25 -5.17 -2.58
CA LYS A 333 -2.40 -6.63 -2.65
C LYS A 333 -1.50 -7.38 -1.67
N PRO A 334 -1.67 -7.16 -0.37
CA PRO A 334 -0.78 -7.75 0.65
C PRO A 334 -0.75 -9.27 0.64
N GLY A 335 -1.86 -9.93 0.39
CA GLY A 335 -1.94 -11.40 0.35
C GLY A 335 -1.81 -12.01 -1.05
N GLU A 336 -1.57 -11.22 -2.11
CA GLU A 336 -1.52 -11.71 -3.49
C GLU A 336 -0.11 -11.89 -4.05
N GLY A 337 0.86 -11.16 -3.51
CA GLY A 337 2.21 -11.12 -4.03
C GLY A 337 2.34 -10.41 -5.38
N GLY A 338 3.50 -10.54 -6.02
CA GLY A 338 3.79 -9.97 -7.33
C GLY A 338 3.52 -10.97 -8.46
N GLN A 339 3.09 -10.47 -9.62
CA GLN A 339 2.90 -11.28 -10.83
C GLN A 339 3.32 -10.49 -12.06
N LEU A 340 4.06 -11.14 -12.96
CA LEU A 340 4.31 -10.67 -14.32
C LEU A 340 3.76 -11.70 -15.31
N PRO A 341 2.73 -11.36 -16.11
CA PRO A 341 2.17 -12.29 -17.09
C PRO A 341 3.19 -12.70 -18.15
N GLY A 342 3.14 -13.96 -18.59
CA GLY A 342 4.12 -14.54 -19.54
C GLY A 342 4.26 -13.73 -20.83
N HIS A 343 3.17 -13.16 -21.36
CA HIS A 343 3.21 -12.32 -22.55
C HIS A 343 3.98 -10.99 -22.38
N LYS A 344 4.37 -10.63 -21.16
CA LYS A 344 5.28 -9.51 -20.85
C LYS A 344 6.71 -9.96 -20.59
N VAL A 345 6.95 -11.27 -20.47
CA VAL A 345 8.30 -11.83 -20.27
C VAL A 345 8.97 -12.01 -21.62
N SER A 346 9.52 -10.91 -22.15
CA SER A 346 10.33 -10.90 -23.37
C SER A 346 11.68 -11.60 -23.15
N VAL A 347 12.46 -11.78 -24.21
CA VAL A 347 13.83 -12.33 -24.12
C VAL A 347 14.69 -11.51 -23.16
N LEU A 348 14.62 -10.18 -23.25
CA LEU A 348 15.33 -9.27 -22.34
C LEU A 348 14.91 -9.49 -20.89
N ILE A 349 13.60 -9.52 -20.63
CA ILE A 349 13.07 -9.70 -19.28
C ILE A 349 13.42 -11.09 -18.72
N GLY A 350 13.33 -12.12 -19.56
CA GLY A 350 13.75 -13.49 -19.19
C GLY A 350 15.22 -13.55 -18.76
N LYS A 351 16.10 -12.91 -19.53
CA LYS A 351 17.52 -12.81 -19.20
C LYS A 351 17.76 -12.08 -17.87
N LEU A 352 17.12 -10.90 -17.67
CA LEU A 352 17.32 -10.08 -16.47
C LEU A 352 16.78 -10.74 -15.20
N ARG A 353 15.74 -11.55 -15.33
CA ARG A 353 15.10 -12.26 -14.21
C ARG A 353 15.61 -13.68 -14.00
N ASN A 354 16.59 -14.13 -14.79
CA ASN A 354 17.12 -15.50 -14.79
C ASN A 354 16.02 -16.55 -14.99
N THR A 355 15.17 -16.35 -16.01
CA THR A 355 14.00 -17.18 -16.28
C THR A 355 13.77 -17.39 -17.78
N VAL A 356 12.81 -18.27 -18.11
CA VAL A 356 12.45 -18.58 -19.50
C VAL A 356 11.46 -17.52 -20.02
N PRO A 357 11.68 -16.95 -21.23
CA PRO A 357 10.74 -16.05 -21.87
C PRO A 357 9.36 -16.70 -22.07
N GLY A 358 8.30 -15.91 -21.98
CA GLY A 358 6.92 -16.37 -22.19
C GLY A 358 6.26 -17.05 -20.98
N VAL A 359 7.00 -17.39 -19.94
CA VAL A 359 6.48 -18.02 -18.72
C VAL A 359 6.01 -16.94 -17.74
N THR A 360 4.81 -17.12 -17.17
CA THR A 360 4.30 -16.22 -16.12
C THR A 360 5.14 -16.35 -14.85
N LEU A 361 5.57 -15.22 -14.30
CA LEU A 361 6.38 -15.15 -13.10
C LEU A 361 5.52 -14.72 -11.91
N ILE A 362 5.63 -15.47 -10.82
CA ILE A 362 4.91 -15.20 -9.56
C ILE A 362 5.93 -15.03 -8.46
N SER A 363 5.81 -13.91 -7.75
CA SER A 363 6.48 -13.66 -6.48
C SER A 363 5.46 -13.97 -5.39
N PRO A 364 5.56 -15.10 -4.68
CA PRO A 364 4.54 -15.49 -3.69
C PRO A 364 4.45 -14.45 -2.56
N PRO A 365 3.29 -14.36 -1.84
CA PRO A 365 3.12 -13.39 -0.76
C PRO A 365 4.21 -13.51 0.32
N PRO A 366 4.46 -14.68 0.91
CA PRO A 366 5.52 -14.83 1.91
C PRO A 366 6.88 -15.06 1.26
N HIS A 367 7.94 -14.59 1.92
CA HIS A 367 9.27 -15.12 1.70
C HIS A 367 9.36 -16.49 2.36
N HIS A 368 9.72 -17.55 1.62
CA HIS A 368 9.76 -18.91 2.15
C HIS A 368 10.93 -19.18 3.11
N ASP A 369 11.82 -18.23 3.25
CA ASP A 369 12.95 -18.21 4.18
C ASP A 369 12.74 -17.26 5.38
N ILE A 370 11.54 -16.67 5.54
CA ILE A 370 11.21 -15.76 6.64
C ILE A 370 9.92 -16.22 7.31
N TYR A 371 10.05 -16.79 8.50
CA TYR A 371 8.94 -17.23 9.36
C TYR A 371 8.93 -16.53 10.72
N SER A 372 9.99 -15.79 11.04
CA SER A 372 10.12 -15.03 12.27
C SER A 372 10.91 -13.73 12.04
N ILE A 373 10.97 -12.88 13.07
CA ILE A 373 11.81 -11.67 13.05
C ILE A 373 13.30 -12.05 12.96
N GLU A 374 13.71 -13.16 13.56
CA GLU A 374 15.07 -13.66 13.51
C GLU A 374 15.48 -14.08 12.09
N ASP A 375 14.59 -14.73 11.35
CA ASP A 375 14.84 -15.04 9.93
C ASP A 375 14.97 -13.78 9.08
N LEU A 376 14.17 -12.76 9.37
CA LEU A 376 14.31 -11.46 8.73
C LEU A 376 15.64 -10.80 9.08
N ALA A 377 16.06 -10.88 10.35
CA ALA A 377 17.36 -10.37 10.80
C ALA A 377 18.51 -11.07 10.06
N GLN A 378 18.42 -12.39 9.84
CA GLN A 378 19.40 -13.14 9.04
C GLN A 378 19.46 -12.61 7.59
N LEU A 379 18.33 -12.41 6.93
CA LEU A 379 18.31 -11.87 5.57
C LEU A 379 18.88 -10.44 5.51
N ILE A 380 18.58 -9.60 6.51
CA ILE A 380 19.16 -8.26 6.62
C ILE A 380 20.68 -8.34 6.80
N PHE A 381 21.14 -9.23 7.66
CA PHE A 381 22.56 -9.48 7.89
C PHE A 381 23.26 -9.91 6.58
N ASP A 382 22.70 -10.89 5.86
CA ASP A 382 23.24 -11.37 4.58
C ASP A 382 23.34 -10.24 3.55
N CYS A 383 22.31 -9.39 3.46
CA CYS A 383 22.32 -8.22 2.59
C CYS A 383 23.45 -7.23 2.97
N LYS A 384 23.64 -6.98 4.27
CA LYS A 384 24.71 -6.11 4.79
C LYS A 384 26.10 -6.72 4.55
N GLN A 385 26.25 -8.05 4.61
CA GLN A 385 27.52 -8.72 4.28
C GLN A 385 27.87 -8.61 2.79
N VAL A 386 26.88 -8.76 1.89
CA VAL A 386 27.10 -8.60 0.44
C VAL A 386 27.45 -7.16 0.09
N ASN A 387 26.81 -6.18 0.74
CA ASN A 387 27.04 -4.76 0.51
C ASN A 387 27.02 -3.96 1.84
N PRO A 388 28.15 -3.91 2.57
CA PRO A 388 28.23 -3.22 3.86
C PRO A 388 27.97 -1.69 3.78
N LYS A 389 28.03 -1.10 2.58
CA LYS A 389 27.76 0.33 2.35
C LYS A 389 26.30 0.64 2.06
N ALA A 390 25.50 -0.37 1.74
CA ALA A 390 24.09 -0.18 1.43
C ALA A 390 23.26 -0.17 2.72
N ARG A 391 22.27 0.72 2.78
CA ARG A 391 21.21 0.65 3.78
C ARG A 391 20.30 -0.53 3.46
N VAL A 392 19.75 -1.18 4.48
CA VAL A 392 18.73 -2.23 4.29
C VAL A 392 17.39 -1.72 4.77
N ALA A 393 16.45 -1.66 3.85
CA ALA A 393 15.09 -1.21 4.09
C ALA A 393 14.11 -2.40 4.06
N VAL A 394 13.06 -2.33 4.87
CA VAL A 394 11.97 -3.33 4.86
C VAL A 394 10.65 -2.64 4.53
N LYS A 395 9.98 -3.12 3.47
CA LYS A 395 8.68 -2.60 3.04
C LYS A 395 7.54 -3.41 3.63
N LEU A 396 6.71 -2.74 4.44
CA LEU A 396 5.50 -3.23 5.09
C LEU A 396 4.26 -2.62 4.46
N VAL A 397 3.09 -3.18 4.77
CA VAL A 397 1.78 -2.62 4.40
C VAL A 397 1.11 -2.04 5.63
N SER A 398 0.41 -0.92 5.46
CA SER A 398 -0.47 -0.37 6.49
C SER A 398 -1.60 -1.35 6.77
N THR A 399 -1.50 -2.02 7.90
CA THR A 399 -2.49 -2.94 8.48
C THR A 399 -2.52 -2.75 9.99
N VAL A 400 -3.57 -3.22 10.64
CA VAL A 400 -3.61 -3.21 12.12
C VAL A 400 -2.45 -4.05 12.67
N GLY A 401 -1.76 -3.53 13.67
CA GLY A 401 -0.60 -4.18 14.30
C GLY A 401 0.72 -3.95 13.57
N VAL A 402 0.75 -3.15 12.51
CA VAL A 402 1.99 -2.84 11.78
C VAL A 402 3.05 -2.17 12.66
N GLY A 403 2.64 -1.46 13.71
CA GLY A 403 3.55 -0.87 14.69
C GLY A 403 4.39 -1.91 15.43
N THR A 404 3.78 -3.02 15.87
CA THR A 404 4.50 -4.14 16.49
C THR A 404 5.49 -4.78 15.50
N ILE A 405 5.07 -4.95 14.25
CA ILE A 405 5.94 -5.46 13.18
C ILE A 405 7.10 -4.50 12.94
N ALA A 406 6.84 -3.19 12.89
CA ALA A 406 7.87 -2.17 12.70
C ALA A 406 8.92 -2.19 13.82
N ALA A 407 8.48 -2.35 15.08
CA ALA A 407 9.39 -2.50 16.21
C ALA A 407 10.27 -3.77 16.08
N GLY A 408 9.68 -4.90 15.64
CA GLY A 408 10.41 -6.11 15.34
C GLY A 408 11.44 -5.93 14.22
N VAL A 409 11.06 -5.24 13.13
CA VAL A 409 11.93 -4.94 12.00
C VAL A 409 13.10 -4.04 12.40
N ALA A 410 12.85 -3.04 13.26
CA ALA A 410 13.92 -2.21 13.82
C ALA A 410 14.90 -3.04 14.66
N LYS A 411 14.39 -3.96 15.50
CA LYS A 411 15.23 -4.90 16.29
C LYS A 411 15.96 -5.92 15.41
N ALA A 412 15.50 -6.16 14.20
CA ALA A 412 16.18 -6.99 13.19
C ALA A 412 17.26 -6.22 12.40
N TYR A 413 17.62 -5.02 12.84
CA TYR A 413 18.67 -4.17 12.28
C TYR A 413 18.39 -3.59 10.88
N ALA A 414 17.15 -3.41 10.51
CA ALA A 414 16.80 -2.62 9.33
C ALA A 414 17.15 -1.13 9.55
N ASP A 415 17.64 -0.46 8.52
CA ASP A 415 17.98 0.96 8.56
C ASP A 415 16.78 1.85 8.19
N LYS A 416 15.79 1.28 7.47
CA LYS A 416 14.60 1.98 7.03
C LYS A 416 13.37 1.06 7.04
N ILE A 417 12.24 1.63 7.40
CA ILE A 417 10.93 0.97 7.35
C ILE A 417 10.02 1.75 6.42
N ILE A 418 9.42 1.09 5.42
CA ILE A 418 8.47 1.69 4.50
C ILE A 418 7.06 1.24 4.88
N ILE A 419 6.16 2.20 5.13
CA ILE A 419 4.73 1.96 5.36
C ILE A 419 3.98 2.29 4.07
N SER A 420 3.49 1.26 3.41
CA SER A 420 2.77 1.37 2.14
C SER A 420 1.26 1.36 2.38
N GLY A 421 0.57 2.41 1.95
CA GLY A 421 -0.89 2.47 2.00
C GLY A 421 -1.56 1.62 0.91
N GLY A 422 -2.86 1.37 1.07
CA GLY A 422 -3.70 0.63 0.12
C GLY A 422 -3.67 1.18 -1.31
N ASP A 423 -3.34 2.46 -1.48
CA ASP A 423 -3.14 3.11 -2.78
C ASP A 423 -1.83 2.72 -3.49
N GLY A 424 -0.92 2.03 -2.81
CA GLY A 424 0.37 1.60 -3.36
C GLY A 424 0.27 0.32 -4.19
N GLY A 425 0.89 0.29 -5.39
CA GLY A 425 0.96 -0.91 -6.22
C GLY A 425 -0.32 -1.28 -6.98
N THR A 426 -1.15 -0.28 -7.31
CA THR A 426 -2.48 -0.47 -7.94
C THR A 426 -2.45 -0.77 -9.44
N GLY A 427 -1.31 -0.67 -10.12
CA GLY A 427 -1.22 -0.70 -11.59
C GLY A 427 -1.88 -1.90 -12.26
N ALA A 428 -1.68 -3.11 -11.77
CA ALA A 428 -2.25 -4.36 -12.29
C ALA A 428 -3.05 -5.14 -11.25
N ALA A 429 -3.44 -4.50 -10.14
CA ALA A 429 -4.24 -5.12 -9.10
C ALA A 429 -5.73 -5.16 -9.49
N PRO A 430 -6.49 -6.20 -9.10
CA PRO A 430 -7.93 -6.25 -9.32
C PRO A 430 -8.67 -5.23 -8.44
N LEU A 431 -9.89 -4.87 -8.83
CA LEU A 431 -10.71 -3.88 -8.13
C LEU A 431 -10.90 -4.21 -6.65
N THR A 432 -11.20 -5.46 -6.34
CA THR A 432 -11.41 -5.92 -4.95
C THR A 432 -10.18 -5.70 -4.07
N SER A 433 -8.99 -5.97 -4.60
CA SER A 433 -7.73 -5.73 -3.87
C SER A 433 -7.49 -4.24 -3.65
N ILE A 434 -7.65 -3.42 -4.69
CA ILE A 434 -7.45 -1.96 -4.59
C ILE A 434 -8.41 -1.34 -3.56
N LYS A 435 -9.65 -1.83 -3.50
CA LYS A 435 -10.71 -1.25 -2.69
C LYS A 435 -10.69 -1.73 -1.23
N PHE A 436 -10.21 -2.96 -0.96
CA PHE A 436 -10.45 -3.62 0.31
C PHE A 436 -9.21 -4.27 0.97
N ALA A 437 -8.04 -4.29 0.32
CA ALA A 437 -6.92 -5.07 0.84
C ALA A 437 -6.04 -4.31 1.85
N GLY A 438 -5.48 -3.19 1.49
CA GLY A 438 -4.60 -2.42 2.37
C GLY A 438 -5.31 -1.26 3.05
N ASN A 439 -4.88 -0.91 4.26
CA ASN A 439 -5.40 0.25 4.98
C ASN A 439 -4.75 1.55 4.47
N PRO A 440 -5.38 2.72 4.69
CA PRO A 440 -4.74 4.01 4.44
C PRO A 440 -3.41 4.13 5.18
N TRP A 441 -2.39 4.70 4.50
CA TRP A 441 -1.06 4.84 5.10
C TRP A 441 -1.05 5.72 6.36
N GLU A 442 -2.00 6.62 6.50
CA GLU A 442 -2.12 7.52 7.65
C GLU A 442 -2.27 6.74 8.97
N LEU A 443 -3.02 5.63 8.94
CA LEU A 443 -3.20 4.75 10.10
C LEU A 443 -1.91 4.02 10.44
N GLY A 444 -1.36 3.29 9.49
CA GLY A 444 -0.18 2.47 9.74
C GLY A 444 1.08 3.29 10.00
N LEU A 445 1.19 4.47 9.39
CA LEU A 445 2.32 5.37 9.63
C LEU A 445 2.33 5.91 11.06
N SER A 446 1.18 6.42 11.55
CA SER A 446 1.04 6.90 12.92
C SER A 446 1.28 5.76 13.92
N GLU A 447 0.71 4.58 13.69
CA GLU A 447 0.92 3.41 14.53
C GLU A 447 2.40 2.99 14.59
N ALA A 448 3.08 2.91 13.44
CA ALA A 448 4.49 2.54 13.36
C ALA A 448 5.40 3.57 14.06
N HIS A 449 5.15 4.87 13.80
CA HIS A 449 5.90 5.96 14.43
C HIS A 449 5.81 5.91 15.96
N ASN A 450 4.59 5.79 16.50
CA ASN A 450 4.36 5.74 17.94
C ASN A 450 4.90 4.45 18.58
N ALA A 451 4.74 3.29 17.93
CA ALA A 451 5.29 2.04 18.43
C ALA A 451 6.83 2.05 18.47
N LEU A 452 7.49 2.65 17.48
CA LEU A 452 8.94 2.83 17.49
C LEU A 452 9.39 3.77 18.61
N LYS A 453 8.64 4.85 18.89
CA LYS A 453 8.93 5.75 20.02
C LYS A 453 8.75 5.05 21.36
N ALA A 454 7.63 4.37 21.58
CA ALA A 454 7.33 3.63 22.80
C ALA A 454 8.39 2.58 23.15
N ASN A 455 9.08 2.05 22.13
CA ASN A 455 10.14 1.06 22.29
C ASN A 455 11.57 1.65 22.23
N ASN A 456 11.74 2.97 22.19
CA ASN A 456 13.02 3.68 22.03
C ASN A 456 13.82 3.26 20.78
N LEU A 457 13.12 2.87 19.71
CA LEU A 457 13.70 2.43 18.45
C LEU A 457 13.65 3.50 17.35
N ARG A 458 12.88 4.58 17.58
CA ARG A 458 12.61 5.59 16.54
C ARG A 458 13.87 6.29 16.04
N GLY A 459 14.86 6.48 16.90
CA GLY A 459 16.14 7.07 16.56
C GLY A 459 17.06 6.19 15.71
N LEU A 460 16.77 4.88 15.59
CA LEU A 460 17.60 3.91 14.88
C LEU A 460 17.18 3.72 13.41
N VAL A 461 15.94 4.05 13.07
CA VAL A 461 15.37 3.75 11.75
C VAL A 461 14.72 4.95 11.11
N GLU A 462 14.94 5.11 9.80
CA GLU A 462 14.17 6.04 8.97
C GLU A 462 12.81 5.45 8.66
N VAL A 463 11.74 6.26 8.71
CA VAL A 463 10.40 5.85 8.32
C VAL A 463 10.00 6.53 7.01
N GLN A 464 9.56 5.74 6.03
CA GLN A 464 9.11 6.22 4.72
C GLN A 464 7.63 5.91 4.52
N ALA A 465 6.90 6.86 3.94
CA ALA A 465 5.51 6.66 3.49
C ALA A 465 5.41 6.50 1.98
N ASP A 466 4.53 5.61 1.51
CA ASP A 466 4.09 5.55 0.12
C ASP A 466 2.56 5.30 0.01
N GLY A 467 1.98 5.73 -1.11
CA GLY A 467 0.58 5.53 -1.44
C GLY A 467 -0.15 6.84 -1.76
N GLY A 468 -0.34 7.14 -3.04
CA GLY A 468 -1.20 8.23 -3.52
C GLY A 468 -0.72 9.67 -3.28
N LEU A 469 0.53 9.88 -2.89
CA LEU A 469 1.11 11.22 -2.68
C LEU A 469 1.20 12.00 -4.01
N LYS A 470 0.73 13.27 -4.03
CA LYS A 470 0.66 14.11 -5.25
C LYS A 470 1.04 15.56 -5.04
N SER A 471 0.95 16.10 -3.84
CA SER A 471 1.18 17.53 -3.56
C SER A 471 2.15 17.71 -2.39
N GLY A 472 2.70 18.92 -2.25
CA GLY A 472 3.51 19.26 -1.08
C GLY A 472 2.74 19.10 0.22
N LEU A 473 1.43 19.36 0.22
CA LEU A 473 0.57 19.18 1.39
C LEU A 473 0.46 17.70 1.80
N ASP A 474 0.34 16.75 0.83
CA ASP A 474 0.36 15.32 1.14
C ASP A 474 1.66 14.93 1.85
N VAL A 475 2.80 15.44 1.36
CA VAL A 475 4.14 15.19 1.94
C VAL A 475 4.25 15.76 3.35
N VAL A 476 3.82 17.01 3.55
CA VAL A 476 3.85 17.68 4.87
C VAL A 476 3.00 16.91 5.88
N LYS A 477 1.78 16.49 5.51
CA LYS A 477 0.92 15.70 6.40
C LYS A 477 1.54 14.33 6.73
N ALA A 478 2.22 13.69 5.76
CA ALA A 478 2.94 12.46 6.03
C ALA A 478 4.13 12.68 6.98
N ALA A 479 4.85 13.79 6.85
CA ALA A 479 5.92 14.13 7.79
C ALA A 479 5.39 14.38 9.20
N LEU A 480 4.30 15.14 9.32
CA LEU A 480 3.64 15.38 10.62
C LEU A 480 3.16 14.09 11.29
N LEU A 481 2.82 13.07 10.51
CA LEU A 481 2.45 11.73 11.02
C LEU A 481 3.65 10.80 11.25
N GLY A 482 4.89 11.25 10.99
CA GLY A 482 6.11 10.55 11.35
C GLY A 482 6.99 10.06 10.21
N ALA A 483 6.69 10.38 8.93
CA ALA A 483 7.55 10.01 7.81
C ALA A 483 8.73 10.99 7.65
N GLU A 484 9.90 10.46 7.30
CA GLU A 484 11.11 11.23 6.98
C GLU A 484 11.42 11.24 5.49
N SER A 485 10.92 10.25 4.75
CA SER A 485 11.05 10.16 3.30
C SER A 485 9.77 9.69 2.64
N PHE A 486 9.65 9.89 1.33
CA PHE A 486 8.39 9.79 0.60
C PHE A 486 8.61 9.11 -0.74
N ALA A 487 7.78 8.10 -1.04
CA ALA A 487 7.89 7.38 -2.30
C ALA A 487 6.64 7.61 -3.19
N PHE A 488 6.90 7.83 -4.47
CA PHE A 488 5.89 8.18 -5.47
C PHE A 488 5.83 7.10 -6.56
N GLY A 489 4.66 6.50 -6.77
CA GLY A 489 4.43 5.48 -7.80
C GLY A 489 3.57 6.01 -8.94
N THR A 490 2.25 5.97 -8.76
CA THR A 490 1.26 6.41 -9.76
C THR A 490 1.46 7.86 -10.19
N GLY A 491 1.86 8.75 -9.26
CA GLY A 491 2.20 10.13 -9.57
C GLY A 491 3.32 10.23 -10.61
N ILE A 492 4.43 9.53 -10.39
CA ILE A 492 5.56 9.49 -11.34
C ILE A 492 5.12 8.98 -12.71
N LEU A 493 4.35 7.88 -12.76
CA LEU A 493 3.86 7.36 -14.04
C LEU A 493 2.95 8.36 -14.76
N THR A 494 2.12 9.11 -14.01
CA THR A 494 1.26 10.16 -14.58
C THR A 494 2.12 11.31 -15.13
N ILE A 495 3.15 11.74 -14.42
CA ILE A 495 4.09 12.78 -14.87
C ILE A 495 4.70 12.43 -16.23
N VAL A 496 5.11 11.17 -16.44
CA VAL A 496 5.68 10.72 -17.71
C VAL A 496 4.63 10.28 -18.75
N GLY A 497 3.36 10.65 -18.57
CA GLY A 497 2.30 10.53 -19.58
C GLY A 497 1.26 9.43 -19.37
N CYS A 498 1.19 8.78 -18.20
CA CYS A 498 0.13 7.79 -17.92
C CYS A 498 -1.26 8.47 -17.89
N LYS A 499 -2.23 7.86 -18.59
CA LYS A 499 -3.63 8.31 -18.69
C LYS A 499 -4.60 7.46 -17.86
N MET A 500 -4.10 6.62 -16.94
CA MET A 500 -4.91 5.76 -16.07
C MET A 500 -5.93 4.87 -16.79
N LEU A 501 -5.56 4.32 -17.95
CA LEU A 501 -6.42 3.45 -18.75
C LEU A 501 -6.67 2.07 -18.10
N ARG A 502 -5.92 1.72 -17.05
CA ARG A 502 -6.04 0.44 -16.32
C ARG A 502 -5.87 -0.82 -17.20
N ILE A 503 -5.05 -0.72 -18.23
CA ILE A 503 -4.67 -1.84 -19.13
C ILE A 503 -3.21 -2.28 -18.92
N CYS A 504 -2.65 -1.99 -17.75
CA CYS A 504 -1.24 -2.26 -17.43
C CYS A 504 -0.88 -3.75 -17.52
N HIS A 505 -1.84 -4.65 -17.29
CA HIS A 505 -1.65 -6.11 -17.29
C HIS A 505 -1.70 -6.75 -18.67
N VAL A 506 -2.24 -6.09 -19.70
CA VAL A 506 -2.49 -6.72 -21.01
C VAL A 506 -1.40 -6.47 -22.06
N ASN A 507 -0.29 -5.84 -21.69
CA ASN A 507 0.83 -5.51 -22.61
C ASN A 507 0.47 -4.64 -23.82
N LYS A 508 -0.63 -3.89 -23.73
CA LYS A 508 -1.19 -3.02 -24.79
C LYS A 508 -1.32 -1.56 -24.34
N CYS A 509 -0.40 -1.10 -23.46
CA CYS A 509 -0.41 0.27 -22.98
C CYS A 509 -0.18 1.25 -24.12
N SER A 510 -1.22 2.03 -24.49
CA SER A 510 -1.20 2.94 -25.62
C SER A 510 -0.33 4.18 -25.44
N VAL A 511 0.25 4.37 -24.25
CA VAL A 511 1.23 5.45 -23.99
C VAL A 511 2.65 4.91 -23.77
N GLY A 512 2.93 3.64 -24.12
CA GLY A 512 4.26 3.05 -24.09
C GLY A 512 4.86 2.78 -22.71
N ILE A 513 4.15 3.07 -21.62
CA ILE A 513 4.71 2.97 -20.25
C ILE A 513 4.67 1.53 -19.74
N ALA A 514 3.49 0.90 -19.67
CA ALA A 514 3.31 -0.41 -19.04
C ALA A 514 3.20 -1.54 -20.07
N THR A 515 4.15 -1.59 -20.99
CA THR A 515 4.20 -2.57 -22.08
C THR A 515 5.63 -2.98 -22.42
N GLN A 516 5.80 -4.19 -22.94
CA GLN A 516 7.05 -4.68 -23.50
C GLN A 516 7.00 -4.77 -25.05
N ASN A 517 5.89 -4.32 -25.65
CA ASN A 517 5.76 -4.24 -27.12
C ASN A 517 6.64 -3.09 -27.64
N GLU A 518 7.65 -3.39 -28.45
CA GLU A 518 8.64 -2.43 -28.95
C GLU A 518 7.98 -1.29 -29.73
N LYS A 519 7.07 -1.60 -30.64
CA LYS A 519 6.34 -0.59 -31.42
C LYS A 519 5.62 0.40 -30.52
N LEU A 520 4.92 -0.08 -29.48
CA LEU A 520 4.21 0.81 -28.55
C LEU A 520 5.16 1.65 -27.70
N ARG A 521 6.32 1.10 -27.31
CA ARG A 521 7.33 1.82 -26.52
C ARG A 521 7.98 2.94 -27.33
N GLU A 522 8.42 2.64 -28.54
CA GLU A 522 9.15 3.58 -29.41
C GLU A 522 8.24 4.68 -29.98
N GLU A 523 7.05 4.33 -30.42
CA GLU A 523 6.12 5.31 -31.03
C GLU A 523 5.39 6.19 -30.02
N PHE A 524 4.99 5.64 -28.87
CA PHE A 524 4.03 6.31 -27.98
C PHE A 524 4.59 6.72 -26.60
N PHE A 525 5.75 6.24 -26.17
CA PHE A 525 6.37 6.79 -24.97
C PHE A 525 6.97 8.17 -25.25
N LYS A 526 6.44 9.17 -24.56
CA LYS A 526 6.84 10.58 -24.71
C LYS A 526 7.38 11.19 -23.42
N GLY A 527 7.46 10.37 -22.34
CA GLY A 527 7.99 10.80 -21.06
C GLY A 527 9.47 11.17 -21.15
N ASN A 528 9.87 12.22 -20.45
CA ASN A 528 11.25 12.67 -20.42
C ASN A 528 11.68 13.11 -19.00
N VAL A 529 12.99 13.24 -18.82
CA VAL A 529 13.62 13.56 -17.54
C VAL A 529 13.17 14.92 -17.00
N ASN A 530 13.03 15.93 -17.87
CA ASN A 530 12.70 17.30 -17.46
C ASN A 530 11.28 17.39 -16.87
N GLN A 531 10.33 16.59 -17.35
CA GLN A 531 8.98 16.54 -16.80
C GLN A 531 8.99 16.17 -15.32
N LEU A 532 9.80 15.19 -14.93
CA LEU A 532 9.95 14.78 -13.52
C LEU A 532 10.67 15.85 -12.70
N ILE A 533 11.73 16.44 -13.25
CA ILE A 533 12.49 17.52 -12.58
C ILE A 533 11.58 18.72 -12.32
N ASN A 534 10.82 19.17 -13.32
CA ASN A 534 9.87 20.28 -13.21
C ASN A 534 8.88 20.03 -12.08
N TYR A 535 8.23 18.88 -12.09
CA TYR A 535 7.21 18.52 -11.10
C TYR A 535 7.77 18.48 -9.68
N PHE A 536 8.87 17.75 -9.46
CA PHE A 536 9.46 17.63 -8.13
C PHE A 536 10.09 18.94 -7.63
N THR A 537 10.58 19.79 -8.53
CA THR A 537 11.06 21.13 -8.16
C THR A 537 9.92 21.96 -7.58
N LEU A 538 8.79 22.02 -8.27
CA LEU A 538 7.61 22.77 -7.80
C LEU A 538 7.02 22.17 -6.51
N MET A 539 7.01 20.85 -6.39
CA MET A 539 6.57 20.18 -5.16
C MET A 539 7.50 20.53 -3.98
N ALA A 540 8.81 20.53 -4.17
CA ALA A 540 9.75 20.88 -3.12
C ALA A 540 9.62 22.35 -2.68
N GLU A 541 9.40 23.28 -3.62
CA GLU A 541 9.15 24.69 -3.29
C GLU A 541 7.79 24.88 -2.57
N ASP A 542 6.78 24.08 -2.90
CA ASP A 542 5.50 24.06 -2.19
C ASP A 542 5.68 23.58 -0.74
N ILE A 543 6.45 22.52 -0.52
CA ILE A 543 6.79 22.02 0.82
C ILE A 543 7.51 23.11 1.61
N ARG A 544 8.51 23.78 1.02
CA ARG A 544 9.23 24.89 1.66
C ARG A 544 8.31 26.03 2.05
N SER A 545 7.36 26.39 1.18
CA SER A 545 6.37 27.41 1.45
C SER A 545 5.50 27.05 2.66
N ILE A 546 5.00 25.82 2.72
CA ILE A 546 4.19 25.34 3.85
C ILE A 546 5.03 25.28 5.13
N MET A 547 6.28 24.82 5.07
CA MET A 547 7.20 24.82 6.22
C MET A 547 7.44 26.22 6.75
N ALA A 548 7.66 27.21 5.87
CA ALA A 548 7.83 28.62 6.25
C ALA A 548 6.59 29.18 6.96
N GLU A 549 5.39 28.91 6.43
CA GLU A 549 4.12 29.30 7.03
C GLU A 549 3.93 28.68 8.41
N LEU A 550 4.33 27.42 8.60
CA LEU A 550 4.25 26.69 9.87
C LEU A 550 5.40 27.02 10.86
N GLY A 551 6.44 27.73 10.41
CA GLY A 551 7.58 28.13 11.23
C GLY A 551 8.62 27.04 11.46
N PHE A 552 8.81 26.10 10.50
CA PHE A 552 9.80 25.04 10.54
C PHE A 552 10.98 25.33 9.60
N LYS A 553 12.21 25.19 10.09
CA LYS A 553 13.43 25.37 9.29
C LYS A 553 13.84 24.09 8.56
N THR A 554 13.63 22.93 9.17
CA THR A 554 14.01 21.63 8.60
C THR A 554 12.84 20.65 8.66
N MET A 555 12.87 19.65 7.79
CA MET A 555 11.88 18.58 7.79
C MET A 555 11.92 17.77 9.10
N GLU A 556 13.12 17.55 9.66
CA GLU A 556 13.30 16.84 10.93
C GLU A 556 12.51 17.50 12.08
N GLU A 557 12.49 18.84 12.14
CA GLU A 557 11.72 19.56 13.15
C GLU A 557 10.21 19.30 13.05
N MET A 558 9.73 18.91 11.86
CA MET A 558 8.32 18.71 11.56
C MET A 558 7.89 17.25 11.76
N VAL A 559 8.83 16.29 11.73
CA VAL A 559 8.50 14.86 11.82
C VAL A 559 7.81 14.53 13.15
N GLY A 560 6.62 13.92 13.05
CA GLY A 560 5.84 13.48 14.20
C GLY A 560 5.12 14.60 14.98
N ARG A 561 5.07 15.83 14.43
CA ARG A 561 4.38 16.99 15.04
C ARG A 561 2.88 16.96 14.75
N VAL A 562 2.21 15.91 15.22
CA VAL A 562 0.73 15.74 15.03
C VAL A 562 -0.09 16.84 15.72
N ASP A 563 0.50 17.57 16.65
CA ASP A 563 -0.11 18.76 17.29
C ASP A 563 -0.47 19.88 16.28
N ILE A 564 0.20 19.89 15.11
CA ILE A 564 -0.09 20.80 13.99
C ILE A 564 -1.35 20.39 13.20
N LEU A 565 -1.73 19.11 13.27
CA LEU A 565 -2.91 18.58 12.59
C LEU A 565 -4.16 18.84 13.44
N LYS A 566 -5.12 19.56 12.90
CA LYS A 566 -6.43 19.78 13.53
C LYS A 566 -7.53 19.21 12.65
N VAL A 567 -8.51 18.56 13.26
CA VAL A 567 -9.68 18.07 12.51
C VAL A 567 -10.42 19.29 11.95
N VAL A 568 -10.77 19.24 10.67
CA VAL A 568 -11.50 20.31 9.99
C VAL A 568 -12.87 20.55 10.64
N ASP A 569 -13.34 21.77 10.64
CA ASP A 569 -14.68 22.12 11.14
C ASP A 569 -15.76 21.73 10.12
N ASP A 570 -16.02 20.42 10.04
CA ASP A 570 -17.01 19.82 9.16
C ASP A 570 -17.87 18.80 9.92
N LYS A 571 -19.18 18.84 9.75
CA LYS A 571 -20.14 17.96 10.46
C LYS A 571 -19.90 16.47 10.22
N PHE A 572 -19.40 16.09 9.04
CA PHE A 572 -19.09 14.70 8.75
C PHE A 572 -17.76 14.30 9.39
N ALA A 573 -16.76 15.18 9.37
CA ALA A 573 -15.47 14.95 10.03
C ALA A 573 -15.61 14.75 11.54
N GLN A 574 -16.49 15.50 12.19
CA GLN A 574 -16.75 15.42 13.64
C GLN A 574 -17.41 14.09 14.08
N LYS A 575 -17.87 13.26 13.14
CA LYS A 575 -18.39 11.91 13.45
C LYS A 575 -17.29 10.88 13.75
N PHE A 576 -16.04 11.19 13.45
CA PHE A 576 -14.92 10.27 13.57
C PHE A 576 -13.99 10.63 14.72
N ASP A 577 -13.52 9.62 15.42
CA ASP A 577 -12.51 9.75 16.47
C ASP A 577 -11.11 9.49 15.90
N PHE A 578 -10.37 10.55 15.66
CA PHE A 578 -9.00 10.51 15.14
C PHE A 578 -7.93 10.46 16.23
N SER A 579 -8.30 10.22 17.48
CA SER A 579 -7.36 10.21 18.61
C SER A 579 -6.21 9.22 18.42
N SER A 580 -6.47 8.06 17.81
CA SER A 580 -5.44 7.06 17.51
C SER A 580 -4.41 7.53 16.49
N ILE A 581 -4.81 8.36 15.51
CA ILE A 581 -3.92 8.92 14.48
C ILE A 581 -3.15 10.13 15.02
N LEU A 582 -3.83 10.96 15.82
CA LEU A 582 -3.28 12.19 16.39
C LEU A 582 -2.59 11.94 17.75
N HIS A 583 -2.49 10.68 18.19
CA HIS A 583 -1.74 10.32 19.39
C HIS A 583 -0.26 10.65 19.21
N GLN A 584 0.33 11.21 20.26
CA GLN A 584 1.75 11.49 20.33
C GLN A 584 2.33 10.75 21.52
N GLU A 585 3.04 9.66 21.23
CA GLU A 585 3.75 8.90 22.24
C GLU A 585 4.91 9.70 22.81
N GLU A 586 5.19 9.56 24.10
CA GLU A 586 6.37 10.12 24.72
C GLU A 586 7.63 9.42 24.20
N GLY A 587 8.72 10.16 24.07
CA GLY A 587 10.00 9.63 23.59
C GLY A 587 10.89 10.72 23.02
N VAL A 588 12.19 10.56 23.16
CA VAL A 588 13.18 11.59 22.84
C VAL A 588 13.32 11.80 21.33
N ASN A 589 13.31 10.71 20.55
CA ASN A 589 13.61 10.76 19.14
C ASN A 589 12.32 10.74 18.29
N THR A 590 12.20 11.67 17.36
CA THR A 590 11.11 11.73 16.36
C THR A 590 11.53 11.29 14.97
N HIS A 591 12.82 11.22 14.70
CA HIS A 591 13.42 10.84 13.42
C HIS A 591 14.72 10.07 13.66
N GLN A 592 15.32 9.50 12.60
CA GLN A 592 16.57 8.75 12.69
C GLN A 592 17.72 9.66 13.14
N GLN A 593 18.45 9.26 14.16
CA GLN A 593 19.62 9.94 14.70
C GLN A 593 20.93 9.22 14.37
N GLU A 594 20.87 7.90 14.33
CA GLU A 594 22.03 7.04 14.11
C GLU A 594 21.67 5.83 13.24
N PHE A 595 22.67 5.21 12.66
CA PHE A 595 22.48 3.99 11.87
C PHE A 595 22.18 2.81 12.80
N ASN A 596 21.29 1.93 12.35
CA ASN A 596 20.93 0.72 13.08
C ASN A 596 22.00 -0.37 12.85
N HIS A 597 23.06 -0.29 13.63
CA HIS A 597 24.12 -1.29 13.60
C HIS A 597 23.73 -2.52 14.44
N PRO A 598 24.09 -3.73 14.00
CA PRO A 598 23.96 -4.91 14.87
C PRO A 598 24.80 -4.71 16.14
N PHE A 599 24.31 -5.20 17.27
CA PHE A 599 25.06 -5.18 18.55
C PHE A 599 26.41 -5.85 18.44
N ASP A 600 26.50 -6.83 17.54
CA ASP A 600 27.71 -7.55 17.25
C ASP A 600 28.20 -7.15 15.87
N ASP A 601 29.19 -6.25 15.83
CA ASP A 601 29.94 -5.89 14.62
C ASP A 601 31.06 -6.91 14.33
N ASN A 602 30.90 -8.14 14.81
CA ASN A 602 31.92 -9.19 14.89
C ASN A 602 33.12 -8.76 15.75
N SER A 603 32.91 -7.89 16.72
CA SER A 603 33.99 -7.45 17.64
C SER A 603 34.54 -8.61 18.43
N TYR A 604 33.66 -9.54 18.82
CA TYR A 604 34.04 -10.74 19.59
C TYR A 604 34.91 -11.68 18.74
N GLU A 605 34.55 -11.96 17.51
CA GLU A 605 35.33 -12.75 16.55
C GLU A 605 36.63 -12.05 16.18
N LYS A 606 36.60 -10.72 15.99
CA LYS A 606 37.80 -9.93 15.70
C LYS A 606 38.80 -9.99 16.84
N ASP A 607 38.34 -10.00 18.09
CA ASP A 607 39.21 -10.11 19.25
C ASP A 607 39.76 -11.54 19.39
N ILE A 608 38.93 -12.56 19.17
CA ILE A 608 39.39 -13.95 19.11
C ILE A 608 40.40 -14.12 17.97
N LEU A 609 40.13 -13.57 16.79
CA LEU A 609 41.05 -13.64 15.65
C LEU A 609 42.42 -13.05 15.98
N LYS A 610 42.49 -11.92 16.70
CA LYS A 610 43.76 -11.34 17.16
C LYS A 610 44.52 -12.30 18.07
N GLU A 611 43.82 -13.01 18.97
CA GLU A 611 44.39 -13.97 19.89
C GLU A 611 44.87 -15.23 19.17
N VAL A 612 44.16 -15.71 18.11
CA VAL A 612 44.55 -16.93 17.35
C VAL A 612 45.59 -16.67 16.27
N MET A 613 45.77 -15.41 15.79
CA MET A 613 46.74 -15.12 14.74
C MET A 613 48.15 -15.65 14.97
N PRO A 614 48.70 -15.66 16.19
CA PRO A 614 50.00 -16.28 16.45
C PRO A 614 50.01 -17.79 16.15
N ALA A 615 48.96 -18.54 16.53
CA ALA A 615 48.88 -19.97 16.25
C ALA A 615 48.66 -20.28 14.76
N ILE A 616 48.02 -19.39 14.03
CA ILE A 616 47.88 -19.50 12.58
C ILE A 616 49.25 -19.32 11.88
N LYS A 617 50.06 -18.39 12.38
CA LYS A 617 51.41 -18.13 11.83
C LYS A 617 52.43 -19.19 12.24
N TYR A 618 52.27 -19.78 13.44
CA TYR A 618 53.17 -20.76 14.06
C TYR A 618 52.33 -21.94 14.53
N PRO A 619 51.92 -22.88 13.66
CA PRO A 619 51.00 -23.97 14.00
C PRO A 619 51.51 -24.93 15.07
N GLU A 620 52.81 -24.96 15.32
CA GLU A 620 53.45 -25.73 16.37
C GLU A 620 53.19 -25.20 17.78
N HIS A 621 52.63 -24.01 17.90
CA HIS A 621 52.28 -23.39 19.20
C HIS A 621 50.76 -23.29 19.39
N PRO A 622 50.07 -24.35 19.85
CA PRO A 622 48.64 -24.32 20.05
C PRO A 622 48.24 -23.29 21.11
N ILE A 623 47.14 -22.61 20.84
CA ILE A 623 46.53 -21.63 21.77
C ILE A 623 45.17 -22.17 22.20
N VAL A 624 44.91 -22.13 23.53
CA VAL A 624 43.60 -22.44 24.10
C VAL A 624 42.94 -21.14 24.55
N ILE A 625 41.78 -20.85 24.02
CA ILE A 625 41.01 -19.65 24.32
C ILE A 625 39.72 -20.06 25.04
N ASN A 626 39.53 -19.54 26.24
CA ASN A 626 38.31 -19.74 27.02
C ASN A 626 37.53 -18.43 27.04
N LYS A 627 36.37 -18.39 26.42
CA LYS A 627 35.48 -17.22 26.35
C LYS A 627 34.07 -17.58 26.76
N GLU A 628 33.37 -16.64 27.38
CA GLU A 628 31.96 -16.77 27.70
C GLU A 628 31.13 -16.27 26.50
N ILE A 629 30.20 -17.10 25.98
CA ILE A 629 29.25 -16.74 24.93
C ILE A 629 27.93 -16.37 25.60
N ARG A 630 27.41 -15.19 25.29
CA ARG A 630 26.14 -14.65 25.78
C ARG A 630 25.16 -14.45 24.62
N ASN A 631 23.88 -14.21 24.92
CA ASN A 631 22.85 -13.93 23.92
C ASN A 631 23.14 -12.75 22.99
N ILE A 632 23.99 -11.81 23.38
CA ILE A 632 24.47 -10.71 22.54
C ILE A 632 25.45 -11.17 21.44
N HIS A 633 25.99 -12.39 21.53
CA HIS A 633 26.91 -12.96 20.54
C HIS A 633 26.20 -13.94 19.60
N ARG A 634 25.03 -13.57 19.07
CA ARG A 634 24.17 -14.46 18.24
C ARG A 634 24.83 -14.93 16.97
N SER A 635 25.66 -14.08 16.37
CA SER A 635 26.37 -14.37 15.11
C SER A 635 27.69 -15.09 15.30
N PHE A 636 28.07 -15.45 16.56
CA PHE A 636 29.33 -16.12 16.83
C PHE A 636 29.42 -17.47 16.11
N GLY A 637 30.40 -17.58 15.25
CA GLY A 637 30.65 -18.79 14.44
C GLY A 637 29.79 -18.93 13.21
N ALA A 638 29.04 -17.88 12.79
CA ALA A 638 28.26 -17.87 11.58
C ALA A 638 29.07 -17.52 10.33
#